data_45c4047e5ac3dcb6f7aab5e167344d75
#
_entry.id   45c4047e5ac3dcb6f7aab5e167344d75
#
_cell.length_a   1.000
_cell.length_b   1.000
_cell.length_c   1.000
_cell.angle_alpha   90.00
_cell.angle_beta   90.00
_cell.angle_gamma   90.00
#
_symmetry.space_group_name_H-M   'P 1'
#
loop_
_entity.id
_entity.type
_entity.pdbx_description
1 polymer ?
#
loop_
_entity_poly.entity_id
_entity_poly.type
_entity_poly.pdbx_seq_one_letter_code
_entity_poly.pdbx_strand_id
1 'polypeptide(L)'
;MSAPLPPNPDPVLNAAITPELVRKHNLLPEEYERIKGLLGREPNLTELGVFSVMWSEHCSYKNSRKLLRGFPTAKADANSANQVLVKAGEENAGVIDIGDGWAISFKIESHNHPSAVEPFEGAATGVGGIIRDIFTMGARPVLLTNSLRFGDLSSKNTQRLFRGVVAGISHYGNCIGIPNVGGDVYFDPCYEGNPLVNALCLGVLRHDQIKRGAAKGPGNPVYYVGAATGRDGLGGASFASRELSAESAADRPAVQKGDPFMEKLLLEACLEMMAVPGLVVGIQDMGAAGLTCSTCETASRGGSGIHIELDKVPQRETGMNSYEILLSESQERMLVIVQKGREAELETIFKKWDLHAAHIGEVTEGHDMLVTHHGIPVVHIPAKALADEAPLYDREAKEPADLAASQAWTPESAKLPDLDTNGIRESLLQLLGHPTIAEKRWVWRQYDHMVQAGAVLLPGSDAAVVRVRLGGRERLLAITNDCNNRYCRLNPKRGGQIAVLECLRNLACSGAHPLGMTNNLNFGNPYKPENFYMMREAVAGLAEACRAFDVPVVGGNVSLYNESPEGAIDPTPTVSIAGVVDRLEHVTTQFVKTGDEALFLLGGWPHELGGSYFLGVRHNLKTGDAPAIDFEAEKKLHNFVRAQIRTGRVVAAHDLSEGGLLVAVTEMLFADHKTFGAELDLRAAAAAAKAAGKTFRLDTLLFGESQGRIILAVKPEYVRNFPKAAEAAGVPAVLIGEAQGEAILKVVLPAASESGLTITWPGGKLRETWSSAIPKAMATS
;
A
#
# COMPACT_ATOMS: atom_id res chain seq x y z
N MET A 1 -25.67 54.00 -23.23
CA MET A 1 -25.84 52.55 -23.47
C MET A 1 -24.45 52.03 -23.77
N SER A 2 -23.85 51.32 -22.83
CA SER A 2 -22.57 50.65 -23.06
C SER A 2 -22.79 49.52 -24.08
N ALA A 3 -21.89 49.40 -25.06
CA ALA A 3 -21.93 48.33 -26.04
C ALA A 3 -21.98 46.95 -25.30
N PRO A 4 -22.73 45.99 -25.79
CA PRO A 4 -22.71 44.66 -25.21
C PRO A 4 -21.27 44.14 -25.26
N LEU A 5 -20.78 43.63 -24.13
CA LEU A 5 -19.50 42.97 -24.08
C LEU A 5 -19.47 41.85 -25.16
N PRO A 6 -18.35 41.64 -25.86
CA PRO A 6 -18.23 40.58 -26.81
C PRO A 6 -18.58 39.24 -26.11
N PRO A 7 -19.18 38.26 -26.84
CA PRO A 7 -19.47 36.97 -26.25
C PRO A 7 -18.20 36.37 -25.67
N ASN A 8 -18.31 35.85 -24.44
CA ASN A 8 -17.18 35.21 -23.74
C ASN A 8 -16.61 34.10 -24.64
N PRO A 9 -15.34 34.12 -25.01
CA PRO A 9 -14.74 33.10 -25.85
C PRO A 9 -14.68 31.72 -25.21
N ASP A 10 -14.87 31.62 -23.88
CA ASP A 10 -15.01 30.33 -23.17
C ASP A 10 -16.49 30.00 -22.90
N PRO A 11 -17.12 29.13 -23.69
CA PRO A 11 -18.56 28.85 -23.62
C PRO A 11 -18.99 28.25 -22.30
N VAL A 12 -18.07 27.64 -21.52
CA VAL A 12 -18.33 26.97 -20.25
C VAL A 12 -18.75 27.99 -19.17
N LEU A 13 -18.29 29.22 -19.24
CA LEU A 13 -18.58 30.25 -18.24
C LEU A 13 -20.03 30.74 -18.27
N ASN A 14 -20.76 30.49 -19.35
CA ASN A 14 -22.15 30.91 -19.52
C ASN A 14 -23.17 29.80 -19.09
N ALA A 15 -22.69 28.65 -18.64
CA ALA A 15 -23.55 27.55 -18.22
C ALA A 15 -24.28 27.89 -16.92
N ALA A 16 -25.61 27.72 -16.90
CA ALA A 16 -26.39 27.88 -15.69
C ALA A 16 -26.14 26.71 -14.72
N ILE A 17 -25.85 27.04 -13.47
CA ILE A 17 -25.64 26.02 -12.42
C ILE A 17 -27.02 25.59 -11.89
N THR A 18 -27.39 24.35 -12.19
CA THR A 18 -28.63 23.74 -11.73
C THR A 18 -28.38 22.75 -10.57
N PRO A 19 -29.37 22.47 -9.72
CA PRO A 19 -29.24 21.45 -8.68
C PRO A 19 -28.86 20.06 -9.21
N GLU A 20 -29.28 19.75 -10.44
CA GLU A 20 -28.87 18.50 -11.11
C GLU A 20 -27.38 18.52 -11.47
N LEU A 21 -26.88 19.65 -11.98
CA LEU A 21 -25.47 19.82 -12.30
C LEU A 21 -24.59 19.76 -11.04
N VAL A 22 -25.03 20.33 -9.92
CA VAL A 22 -24.35 20.23 -8.61
C VAL A 22 -24.26 18.76 -8.18
N ARG A 23 -25.38 18.00 -8.24
CA ARG A 23 -25.34 16.55 -7.93
C ARG A 23 -24.44 15.76 -8.88
N LYS A 24 -24.44 16.10 -10.17
CA LYS A 24 -23.54 15.46 -11.16
C LYS A 24 -22.06 15.70 -10.83
N HIS A 25 -21.74 16.77 -10.13
CA HIS A 25 -20.39 17.08 -9.63
C HIS A 25 -20.11 16.46 -8.25
N ASN A 26 -20.95 15.53 -7.75
CA ASN A 26 -20.81 14.89 -6.45
C ASN A 26 -20.73 15.86 -5.26
N LEU A 27 -21.33 17.05 -5.39
CA LEU A 27 -21.46 18.03 -4.32
C LEU A 27 -22.82 17.92 -3.65
N LEU A 28 -22.81 17.95 -2.31
CA LEU A 28 -24.04 18.01 -1.53
C LEU A 28 -24.65 19.42 -1.58
N PRO A 29 -25.98 19.58 -1.41
CA PRO A 29 -26.59 20.91 -1.38
C PRO A 29 -25.95 21.85 -0.36
N GLU A 30 -25.63 21.37 0.84
CA GLU A 30 -24.95 22.14 1.89
C GLU A 30 -23.53 22.52 1.50
N GLU A 31 -22.81 21.69 0.76
CA GLU A 31 -21.48 22.00 0.24
C GLU A 31 -21.58 23.14 -0.80
N TYR A 32 -22.58 23.09 -1.67
CA TYR A 32 -22.82 24.14 -2.66
C TYR A 32 -23.17 25.49 -2.01
N GLU A 33 -24.03 25.50 -0.98
CA GLU A 33 -24.33 26.73 -0.24
C GLU A 33 -23.08 27.29 0.46
N ARG A 34 -22.22 26.41 0.99
CA ARG A 34 -20.93 26.83 1.57
C ARG A 34 -20.01 27.43 0.52
N ILE A 35 -19.93 26.87 -0.68
CA ILE A 35 -19.14 27.42 -1.81
C ILE A 35 -19.63 28.83 -2.13
N LYS A 36 -20.93 29.07 -2.25
CA LYS A 36 -21.49 30.40 -2.47
C LYS A 36 -21.10 31.39 -1.36
N GLY A 37 -21.16 30.92 -0.12
CA GLY A 37 -20.74 31.72 1.04
C GLY A 37 -19.26 32.14 0.99
N LEU A 38 -18.38 31.22 0.59
CA LEU A 38 -16.94 31.46 0.46
C LEU A 38 -16.61 32.44 -0.69
N LEU A 39 -17.32 32.30 -1.82
CA LEU A 39 -17.12 33.16 -2.98
C LEU A 39 -17.85 34.51 -2.89
N GLY A 40 -18.87 34.63 -2.04
CA GLY A 40 -19.77 35.78 -2.00
C GLY A 40 -20.65 35.94 -3.26
N ARG A 41 -20.68 34.93 -4.14
CA ARG A 41 -21.41 34.86 -5.40
C ARG A 41 -21.65 33.41 -5.83
N GLU A 42 -22.47 33.22 -6.86
CA GLU A 42 -22.57 31.91 -7.55
C GLU A 42 -21.25 31.56 -8.24
N PRO A 43 -20.79 30.31 -8.15
CA PRO A 43 -19.64 29.84 -8.94
C PRO A 43 -20.01 29.74 -10.42
N ASN A 44 -19.07 29.93 -11.33
CA ASN A 44 -19.25 29.47 -12.71
C ASN A 44 -18.98 27.95 -12.82
N LEU A 45 -19.18 27.36 -14.01
CA LEU A 45 -19.03 25.90 -14.18
C LEU A 45 -17.59 25.42 -13.97
N THR A 46 -16.60 26.19 -14.37
CA THR A 46 -15.19 25.86 -14.14
C THR A 46 -14.88 25.86 -12.64
N GLU A 47 -15.31 26.86 -11.90
CA GLU A 47 -15.17 26.93 -10.45
C GLU A 47 -15.92 25.81 -9.73
N LEU A 48 -17.15 25.46 -10.18
CA LEU A 48 -17.88 24.32 -9.65
C LEU A 48 -17.10 23.01 -9.84
N GLY A 49 -16.51 22.82 -11.02
CA GLY A 49 -15.65 21.66 -11.29
C GLY A 49 -14.41 21.63 -10.39
N VAL A 50 -13.75 22.78 -10.24
CA VAL A 50 -12.59 22.93 -9.33
C VAL A 50 -12.95 22.55 -7.89
N PHE A 51 -14.05 23.05 -7.34
CA PHE A 51 -14.53 22.64 -6.02
C PHE A 51 -14.90 21.16 -5.96
N SER A 52 -15.56 20.61 -6.99
CA SER A 52 -15.94 19.21 -7.08
C SER A 52 -14.77 18.26 -6.89
N VAL A 53 -13.65 18.50 -7.59
CA VAL A 53 -12.47 17.64 -7.48
C VAL A 53 -11.71 17.88 -6.18
N MET A 54 -11.53 19.14 -5.75
CA MET A 54 -10.81 19.47 -4.53
C MET A 54 -11.56 19.06 -3.24
N TRP A 55 -12.90 19.12 -3.25
CA TRP A 55 -13.74 18.68 -2.12
C TRP A 55 -14.22 17.23 -2.28
N SER A 56 -13.72 16.49 -3.27
CA SER A 56 -13.90 15.05 -3.35
C SER A 56 -13.29 14.36 -2.13
N GLU A 57 -13.73 13.15 -1.80
CA GLU A 57 -13.08 12.37 -0.72
C GLU A 57 -11.62 12.11 -1.01
N HIS A 58 -11.29 11.86 -2.26
CA HIS A 58 -9.92 11.55 -2.69
C HIS A 58 -8.93 12.68 -2.39
N CYS A 59 -9.30 13.95 -2.62
CA CYS A 59 -8.42 15.10 -2.36
C CYS A 59 -8.55 15.67 -0.94
N SER A 60 -9.77 15.76 -0.39
CA SER A 60 -10.01 16.45 0.87
C SER A 60 -9.99 15.57 2.12
N TYR A 61 -10.15 14.26 1.94
CA TYR A 61 -10.34 13.32 3.06
C TYR A 61 -11.48 13.74 4.01
N LYS A 62 -12.57 14.29 3.46
CA LYS A 62 -13.65 14.94 4.23
C LYS A 62 -14.33 14.01 5.22
N ASN A 63 -14.39 12.69 4.97
CA ASN A 63 -14.96 11.71 5.87
C ASN A 63 -13.93 11.01 6.78
N SER A 64 -12.63 11.05 6.44
CA SER A 64 -11.58 10.27 7.13
C SER A 64 -10.57 11.12 7.91
N ARG A 65 -10.37 12.39 7.55
CA ARG A 65 -9.33 13.27 8.11
C ARG A 65 -9.33 13.35 9.64
N LYS A 66 -10.51 13.29 10.29
CA LYS A 66 -10.62 13.28 11.75
C LYS A 66 -10.01 12.01 12.36
N LEU A 67 -10.21 10.86 11.73
CA LEU A 67 -9.67 9.57 12.16
C LEU A 67 -8.14 9.54 11.97
N LEU A 68 -7.65 10.04 10.83
CA LEU A 68 -6.22 10.06 10.50
C LEU A 68 -5.38 10.86 11.50
N ARG A 69 -5.94 11.89 12.14
CA ARG A 69 -5.28 12.65 13.23
C ARG A 69 -4.92 11.78 14.44
N GLY A 70 -5.49 10.60 14.57
CA GLY A 70 -5.19 9.62 15.61
C GLY A 70 -3.86 8.88 15.41
N PHE A 71 -3.21 8.95 14.25
CA PHE A 71 -1.95 8.27 14.01
C PHE A 71 -0.75 8.96 14.70
N PRO A 72 0.24 8.20 15.22
CA PRO A 72 1.51 8.76 15.65
C PRO A 72 2.34 9.16 14.41
N THR A 73 2.67 10.44 14.25
CA THR A 73 3.41 10.96 13.08
C THR A 73 4.88 11.26 13.39
N ALA A 74 5.34 10.94 14.58
CA ALA A 74 6.72 11.10 15.02
C ALA A 74 7.06 9.99 16.01
N LYS A 75 8.36 9.75 16.24
CA LYS A 75 8.82 8.85 17.30
C LYS A 75 8.53 9.45 18.68
N ALA A 76 8.32 8.58 19.66
CA ALA A 76 8.04 8.98 21.04
C ALA A 76 9.23 9.69 21.68
N ASP A 77 10.46 9.20 21.45
CA ASP A 77 11.70 9.88 21.90
C ASP A 77 12.29 10.72 20.78
N ALA A 78 12.28 12.03 20.95
CA ALA A 78 12.85 13.00 20.00
C ALA A 78 14.38 12.86 19.80
N ASN A 79 15.08 12.16 20.69
CA ASN A 79 16.52 11.91 20.60
C ASN A 79 16.85 10.52 20.02
N SER A 80 15.83 9.70 19.71
CA SER A 80 16.04 8.40 19.09
C SER A 80 16.64 8.54 17.68
N ALA A 81 17.32 7.51 17.21
CA ALA A 81 17.77 7.44 15.80
C ALA A 81 16.58 7.38 14.84
N ASN A 82 16.82 7.72 13.58
CA ASN A 82 15.85 7.61 12.51
C ASN A 82 14.59 8.47 12.73
N GLN A 83 14.79 9.76 12.96
CA GLN A 83 13.72 10.73 13.15
C GLN A 83 12.92 10.97 11.86
N VAL A 84 11.65 11.33 12.03
CA VAL A 84 10.80 11.80 10.93
C VAL A 84 11.20 13.25 10.60
N LEU A 85 11.61 13.48 9.36
CA LEU A 85 12.04 14.79 8.84
C LEU A 85 10.89 15.53 8.15
N VAL A 86 9.96 14.78 7.55
CA VAL A 86 8.70 15.29 6.98
C VAL A 86 7.57 14.37 7.43
N LYS A 87 6.58 14.94 8.10
CA LYS A 87 5.45 14.18 8.66
C LYS A 87 4.37 13.91 7.63
N ALA A 88 3.52 12.92 7.91
CA ALA A 88 2.32 12.67 7.11
C ALA A 88 1.45 13.92 6.99
N GLY A 89 1.05 14.24 5.75
CA GLY A 89 0.19 15.37 5.42
C GLY A 89 0.90 16.74 5.33
N GLU A 90 2.21 16.82 5.58
CA GLU A 90 2.97 18.05 5.34
C GLU A 90 3.29 18.25 3.85
N GLU A 91 3.66 17.17 3.18
CA GLU A 91 4.05 17.13 1.75
C GLU A 91 3.50 15.87 1.08
N ASN A 92 3.86 15.61 -0.19
CA ASN A 92 3.39 14.47 -0.97
C ASN A 92 3.73 13.12 -0.34
N ALA A 93 4.92 12.99 0.29
CA ALA A 93 5.34 11.80 1.02
C ALA A 93 6.13 12.17 2.27
N GLY A 94 6.11 11.30 3.27
CA GLY A 94 6.92 11.46 4.47
C GLY A 94 8.39 11.12 4.23
N VAL A 95 9.26 11.65 5.11
CA VAL A 95 10.70 11.44 5.02
C VAL A 95 11.24 11.01 6.38
N ILE A 96 12.04 9.95 6.41
CA ILE A 96 12.68 9.41 7.62
C ILE A 96 14.20 9.40 7.45
N ASP A 97 14.91 9.88 8.47
CA ASP A 97 16.37 9.78 8.57
C ASP A 97 16.84 8.33 8.61
N ILE A 98 17.89 8.00 7.86
CA ILE A 98 18.58 6.70 7.89
C ILE A 98 20.07 6.83 8.28
N GLY A 99 20.44 7.97 8.82
CA GLY A 99 21.81 8.27 9.28
C GLY A 99 22.74 8.82 8.20
N ASP A 100 23.86 9.36 8.65
CA ASP A 100 24.92 9.95 7.78
C ASP A 100 24.42 11.06 6.84
N GLY A 101 23.34 11.78 7.17
CA GLY A 101 22.74 12.83 6.36
C GLY A 101 21.89 12.31 5.18
N TRP A 102 21.53 11.03 5.20
CA TRP A 102 20.64 10.38 4.23
C TRP A 102 19.28 10.07 4.82
N ALA A 103 18.27 10.07 3.97
CA ALA A 103 16.90 9.78 4.33
C ALA A 103 16.22 8.91 3.26
N ILE A 104 15.12 8.29 3.64
CA ILE A 104 14.17 7.64 2.72
C ILE A 104 12.86 8.42 2.68
N SER A 105 12.26 8.47 1.51
CA SER A 105 10.88 8.92 1.30
C SER A 105 10.07 7.78 0.72
N PHE A 106 8.89 7.49 1.26
CA PHE A 106 8.04 6.41 0.75
C PHE A 106 6.57 6.67 1.03
N LYS A 107 5.73 6.17 0.12
CA LYS A 107 4.28 6.27 0.21
C LYS A 107 3.64 5.12 -0.55
N ILE A 108 2.47 4.67 -0.09
CA ILE A 108 1.57 3.77 -0.81
C ILE A 108 0.31 4.53 -1.21
N GLU A 109 -0.20 4.25 -2.40
CA GLU A 109 -1.43 4.87 -2.91
C GLU A 109 -2.28 3.86 -3.68
N SER A 110 -3.61 4.08 -3.69
CA SER A 110 -4.57 3.24 -4.40
C SER A 110 -4.86 3.76 -5.79
N HIS A 111 -5.06 2.82 -6.73
CA HIS A 111 -5.61 3.10 -8.06
C HIS A 111 -6.69 2.06 -8.41
N ASN A 112 -7.68 1.86 -7.49
CA ASN A 112 -8.65 0.78 -7.51
C ASN A 112 -9.70 0.96 -8.62
N HIS A 113 -10.46 2.07 -8.59
CA HIS A 113 -11.55 2.34 -9.53
C HIS A 113 -11.11 2.38 -11.00
N PRO A 114 -10.02 3.07 -11.36
CA PRO A 114 -9.51 3.03 -12.73
C PRO A 114 -9.13 1.61 -13.16
N SER A 115 -8.52 0.82 -12.25
CA SER A 115 -8.12 -0.56 -12.55
C SER A 115 -9.30 -1.53 -12.69
N ALA A 116 -10.46 -1.24 -12.08
CA ALA A 116 -11.68 -2.02 -12.27
C ALA A 116 -12.22 -1.87 -13.72
N VAL A 117 -12.08 -0.69 -14.30
CA VAL A 117 -12.57 -0.35 -15.66
C VAL A 117 -11.54 -0.73 -16.72
N GLU A 118 -10.32 -0.18 -16.62
CA GLU A 118 -9.20 -0.42 -17.53
C GLU A 118 -7.98 -0.91 -16.73
N PRO A 119 -7.88 -2.22 -16.48
CA PRO A 119 -6.90 -2.76 -15.54
C PRO A 119 -5.45 -2.51 -15.93
N PHE A 120 -5.11 -2.44 -17.21
CA PHE A 120 -3.76 -2.15 -17.67
C PHE A 120 -3.39 -0.68 -17.42
N GLU A 121 -4.18 0.25 -17.96
CA GLU A 121 -3.91 1.67 -17.84
C GLU A 121 -4.06 2.16 -16.37
N GLY A 122 -5.11 1.67 -15.68
CA GLY A 122 -5.32 2.01 -14.28
C GLY A 122 -4.15 1.60 -13.39
N ALA A 123 -3.63 0.39 -13.55
CA ALA A 123 -2.50 -0.08 -12.76
C ALA A 123 -1.17 0.59 -13.18
N ALA A 124 -0.95 0.80 -14.47
CA ALA A 124 0.21 1.52 -14.98
C ALA A 124 0.30 2.95 -14.40
N THR A 125 -0.82 3.67 -14.44
CA THR A 125 -0.92 5.03 -13.92
C THR A 125 -0.74 5.09 -12.40
N GLY A 126 -1.23 4.08 -11.67
CA GLY A 126 -0.99 3.97 -10.23
C GLY A 126 0.50 3.89 -9.88
N VAL A 127 1.28 3.15 -10.69
CA VAL A 127 2.75 3.09 -10.54
C VAL A 127 3.38 4.45 -10.87
N GLY A 128 2.97 5.09 -11.96
CA GLY A 128 3.49 6.42 -12.33
C GLY A 128 3.22 7.48 -11.27
N GLY A 129 1.98 7.57 -10.79
CA GLY A 129 1.59 8.54 -9.76
C GLY A 129 2.42 8.43 -8.48
N ILE A 130 2.62 7.20 -7.99
CA ILE A 130 3.40 7.00 -6.75
C ILE A 130 4.89 7.30 -6.93
N ILE A 131 5.44 7.09 -8.12
CA ILE A 131 6.83 7.46 -8.44
C ILE A 131 6.98 8.98 -8.42
N ARG A 132 6.02 9.73 -9.00
CA ARG A 132 6.02 11.21 -8.99
C ARG A 132 5.99 11.78 -7.58
N ASP A 133 5.16 11.25 -6.69
CA ASP A 133 5.13 11.64 -5.28
C ASP A 133 6.51 11.56 -4.63
N ILE A 134 7.27 10.53 -4.95
CA ILE A 134 8.58 10.30 -4.35
C ILE A 134 9.64 11.25 -4.91
N PHE A 135 9.73 11.41 -6.23
CA PHE A 135 10.74 12.32 -6.76
C PHE A 135 10.38 13.81 -6.56
N THR A 136 9.10 14.16 -6.38
CA THR A 136 8.67 15.48 -5.93
C THR A 136 9.34 15.90 -4.61
N MET A 137 9.59 14.94 -3.72
CA MET A 137 10.32 15.17 -2.46
C MET A 137 11.83 15.42 -2.64
N GLY A 138 12.36 15.29 -3.85
CA GLY A 138 13.80 15.28 -4.14
C GLY A 138 14.44 13.90 -3.99
N ALA A 139 13.65 12.86 -3.75
CA ALA A 139 14.14 11.51 -3.56
C ALA A 139 14.26 10.76 -4.90
N ARG A 140 15.37 10.03 -5.11
CA ARG A 140 15.51 9.12 -6.23
C ARG A 140 14.81 7.80 -5.92
N PRO A 141 13.78 7.41 -6.69
CA PRO A 141 13.14 6.11 -6.55
C PRO A 141 14.13 4.95 -6.70
N VAL A 142 14.08 3.98 -5.78
CA VAL A 142 14.99 2.81 -5.76
C VAL A 142 14.28 1.48 -5.68
N LEU A 143 13.00 1.46 -5.30
CA LEU A 143 12.18 0.24 -5.33
C LEU A 143 10.68 0.54 -5.42
N LEU A 144 9.96 -0.44 -5.94
CA LEU A 144 8.50 -0.54 -5.95
C LEU A 144 8.05 -1.80 -5.23
N THR A 145 6.87 -1.74 -4.61
CA THR A 145 6.08 -2.91 -4.20
C THR A 145 4.61 -2.67 -4.49
N ASN A 146 3.79 -3.74 -4.51
CA ASN A 146 2.37 -3.61 -4.78
C ASN A 146 1.58 -4.50 -3.83
N SER A 147 0.44 -4.00 -3.34
CA SER A 147 -0.54 -4.79 -2.59
C SER A 147 -1.79 -4.94 -3.46
N LEU A 148 -2.08 -6.17 -3.87
CA LEU A 148 -3.10 -6.47 -4.87
C LEU A 148 -4.17 -7.39 -4.31
N ARG A 149 -5.45 -7.07 -4.57
CA ARG A 149 -6.59 -7.88 -4.15
C ARG A 149 -7.52 -8.10 -5.34
N PHE A 150 -7.97 -9.34 -5.51
CA PHE A 150 -8.86 -9.74 -6.61
C PHE A 150 -9.95 -10.67 -6.09
N GLY A 151 -11.04 -10.78 -6.86
CA GLY A 151 -12.09 -11.76 -6.65
C GLY A 151 -11.63 -13.21 -6.81
N ASP A 152 -12.57 -14.14 -6.94
CA ASP A 152 -12.25 -15.55 -7.18
C ASP A 152 -11.54 -15.73 -8.53
N LEU A 153 -10.38 -16.37 -8.52
CA LEU A 153 -9.56 -16.58 -9.74
C LEU A 153 -10.21 -17.54 -10.74
N SER A 154 -11.26 -18.27 -10.38
CA SER A 154 -12.09 -19.04 -11.32
C SER A 154 -12.98 -18.15 -12.20
N SER A 155 -13.27 -16.92 -11.80
CA SER A 155 -14.04 -15.94 -12.55
C SER A 155 -13.26 -15.41 -13.76
N LYS A 156 -13.91 -15.39 -14.93
CA LYS A 156 -13.33 -14.81 -16.16
C LYS A 156 -13.01 -13.33 -16.01
N ASN A 157 -13.85 -12.59 -15.29
CA ASN A 157 -13.61 -11.18 -15.04
C ASN A 157 -12.40 -10.97 -14.12
N THR A 158 -12.29 -11.74 -13.04
CA THR A 158 -11.11 -11.71 -12.16
C THR A 158 -9.82 -12.04 -12.93
N GLN A 159 -9.84 -13.06 -13.80
CA GLN A 159 -8.68 -13.40 -14.64
C GLN A 159 -8.29 -12.24 -15.57
N ARG A 160 -9.27 -11.55 -16.18
CA ARG A 160 -9.05 -10.35 -17.01
C ARG A 160 -8.41 -9.22 -16.21
N LEU A 161 -9.00 -8.91 -15.05
CA LEU A 161 -8.51 -7.86 -14.16
C LEU A 161 -7.09 -8.17 -13.67
N PHE A 162 -6.86 -9.37 -13.17
CA PHE A 162 -5.57 -9.79 -12.66
C PHE A 162 -4.47 -9.73 -13.73
N ARG A 163 -4.75 -10.23 -14.94
CA ARG A 163 -3.80 -10.17 -16.06
C ARG A 163 -3.48 -8.73 -16.46
N GLY A 164 -4.52 -7.88 -16.59
CA GLY A 164 -4.36 -6.49 -17.00
C GLY A 164 -3.58 -5.68 -15.97
N VAL A 165 -3.92 -5.82 -14.69
CA VAL A 165 -3.22 -5.12 -13.58
C VAL A 165 -1.74 -5.50 -13.54
N VAL A 166 -1.42 -6.81 -13.52
CA VAL A 166 -0.03 -7.26 -13.49
C VAL A 166 0.75 -6.79 -14.73
N ALA A 167 0.13 -6.81 -15.90
CA ALA A 167 0.75 -6.30 -17.13
C ALA A 167 0.99 -4.79 -17.09
N GLY A 168 0.04 -4.00 -16.57
CA GLY A 168 0.19 -2.54 -16.43
C GLY A 168 1.32 -2.15 -15.47
N ILE A 169 1.37 -2.80 -14.29
CA ILE A 169 2.47 -2.61 -13.32
C ILE A 169 3.82 -2.98 -13.95
N SER A 170 3.87 -4.13 -14.63
CA SER A 170 5.06 -4.60 -15.33
C SER A 170 5.52 -3.61 -16.40
N HIS A 171 4.60 -3.16 -17.25
CA HIS A 171 4.91 -2.21 -18.32
C HIS A 171 5.55 -0.94 -17.75
N TYR A 172 4.91 -0.32 -16.78
CA TYR A 172 5.39 0.95 -16.24
C TYR A 172 6.71 0.82 -15.47
N GLY A 173 6.78 -0.10 -14.52
CA GLY A 173 7.97 -0.31 -13.69
C GLY A 173 9.20 -0.75 -14.48
N ASN A 174 9.02 -1.65 -15.45
CA ASN A 174 10.12 -2.15 -16.29
C ASN A 174 10.66 -1.05 -17.22
N CYS A 175 9.77 -0.26 -17.86
CA CYS A 175 10.19 0.79 -18.79
C CYS A 175 10.91 1.95 -18.06
N ILE A 176 10.43 2.36 -16.89
CA ILE A 176 11.10 3.42 -16.12
C ILE A 176 12.39 2.93 -15.44
N GLY A 177 12.56 1.62 -15.28
CA GLY A 177 13.76 0.99 -14.75
C GLY A 177 13.90 1.10 -13.24
N ILE A 178 12.80 0.98 -12.49
CA ILE A 178 12.78 0.91 -11.03
C ILE A 178 12.38 -0.51 -10.64
N PRO A 179 13.18 -1.23 -9.80
CA PRO A 179 12.90 -2.62 -9.48
C PRO A 179 11.62 -2.78 -8.66
N ASN A 180 10.73 -3.69 -9.09
CA ASN A 180 9.56 -4.09 -8.32
C ASN A 180 9.91 -5.34 -7.52
N VAL A 181 10.19 -5.18 -6.22
CA VAL A 181 10.91 -6.16 -5.41
C VAL A 181 10.05 -6.98 -4.47
N GLY A 182 8.73 -6.69 -4.39
CA GLY A 182 7.87 -7.40 -3.47
C GLY A 182 6.42 -6.93 -3.51
N GLY A 183 5.69 -7.29 -2.48
CA GLY A 183 4.28 -7.01 -2.31
C GLY A 183 3.50 -8.24 -1.93
N ASP A 184 2.17 -8.12 -1.90
CA ASP A 184 1.27 -9.21 -1.59
C ASP A 184 0.12 -9.32 -2.60
N VAL A 185 -0.41 -10.52 -2.77
CA VAL A 185 -1.52 -10.79 -3.69
C VAL A 185 -2.50 -11.75 -3.04
N TYR A 186 -3.73 -11.28 -2.83
CA TYR A 186 -4.81 -12.05 -2.22
C TYR A 186 -5.99 -12.23 -3.18
N PHE A 187 -6.71 -13.31 -2.98
CA PHE A 187 -7.93 -13.64 -3.71
C PHE A 187 -9.04 -13.94 -2.72
N ASP A 188 -10.10 -13.15 -2.73
CA ASP A 188 -11.30 -13.36 -1.89
C ASP A 188 -12.53 -12.87 -2.67
N PRO A 189 -13.67 -13.60 -2.63
CA PRO A 189 -14.89 -13.21 -3.34
C PRO A 189 -15.37 -11.77 -3.06
N CYS A 190 -15.03 -11.19 -1.91
CA CYS A 190 -15.43 -9.81 -1.58
C CYS A 190 -14.83 -8.75 -2.53
N TYR A 191 -13.81 -9.09 -3.31
CA TYR A 191 -13.20 -8.18 -4.29
C TYR A 191 -13.69 -8.42 -5.73
N GLU A 192 -14.73 -9.23 -5.94
CA GLU A 192 -15.25 -9.45 -7.29
C GLU A 192 -15.77 -8.15 -7.90
N GLY A 193 -15.28 -7.83 -9.10
CA GLY A 193 -15.62 -6.60 -9.82
C GLY A 193 -14.96 -5.32 -9.29
N ASN A 194 -14.36 -5.34 -8.10
CA ASN A 194 -13.65 -4.20 -7.51
C ASN A 194 -12.26 -4.62 -6.98
N PRO A 195 -11.27 -4.77 -7.87
CA PRO A 195 -9.91 -5.11 -7.46
C PRO A 195 -9.28 -3.97 -6.66
N LEU A 196 -8.43 -4.30 -5.69
CA LEU A 196 -7.59 -3.31 -5.06
C LEU A 196 -6.19 -3.35 -5.68
N VAL A 197 -5.76 -2.19 -6.14
CA VAL A 197 -4.43 -1.97 -6.74
C VAL A 197 -3.75 -0.87 -5.96
N ASN A 198 -2.88 -1.26 -5.05
CA ASN A 198 -2.14 -0.33 -4.22
C ASN A 198 -0.67 -0.41 -4.61
N ALA A 199 -0.11 0.71 -5.05
CA ALA A 199 1.29 0.82 -5.48
C ALA A 199 2.09 1.61 -4.45
N LEU A 200 3.28 1.11 -4.11
CA LEU A 200 4.23 1.77 -3.23
C LEU A 200 5.52 2.08 -3.97
N CYS A 201 6.06 3.26 -3.74
CA CYS A 201 7.42 3.62 -4.13
C CYS A 201 8.21 4.08 -2.92
N LEU A 202 9.50 3.70 -2.88
CA LEU A 202 10.47 4.19 -1.92
C LEU A 202 11.66 4.77 -2.66
N GLY A 203 12.07 5.96 -2.25
CA GLY A 203 13.24 6.66 -2.78
C GLY A 203 14.21 7.09 -1.69
N VAL A 204 15.41 7.48 -2.11
CA VAL A 204 16.49 7.93 -1.24
C VAL A 204 16.91 9.35 -1.59
N LEU A 205 17.25 10.15 -0.56
CA LEU A 205 17.67 11.54 -0.71
C LEU A 205 18.62 11.94 0.42
N ARG A 206 19.32 13.06 0.22
CA ARG A 206 20.04 13.72 1.31
C ARG A 206 19.12 14.67 2.06
N HIS A 207 19.41 14.97 3.31
CA HIS A 207 18.63 15.92 4.11
C HIS A 207 18.54 17.30 3.45
N ASP A 208 19.63 17.77 2.81
CA ASP A 208 19.69 19.06 2.11
C ASP A 208 18.98 19.07 0.75
N GLN A 209 18.51 17.93 0.28
CA GLN A 209 17.75 17.77 -0.97
C GLN A 209 16.23 17.75 -0.78
N ILE A 210 15.74 17.72 0.46
CA ILE A 210 14.29 17.72 0.72
C ILE A 210 13.64 18.95 0.07
N LYS A 211 12.67 18.69 -0.79
CA LYS A 211 11.86 19.73 -1.47
C LYS A 211 10.48 19.83 -0.85
N ARG A 212 9.86 20.99 -1.04
CA ARG A 212 8.52 21.28 -0.54
C ARG A 212 7.64 21.85 -1.64
N GLY A 213 6.34 21.55 -1.58
CA GLY A 213 5.34 22.05 -2.52
C GLY A 213 4.75 23.39 -2.06
N ALA A 214 5.54 24.47 -2.06
CA ALA A 214 5.09 25.77 -1.57
C ALA A 214 5.43 26.90 -2.55
N ALA A 215 4.41 27.62 -3.02
CA ALA A 215 4.59 28.83 -3.84
C ALA A 215 4.97 30.01 -2.95
N LYS A 216 6.25 30.34 -2.92
CA LYS A 216 6.79 31.46 -2.14
C LYS A 216 7.46 32.50 -3.02
N GLY A 217 7.51 33.74 -2.51
CA GLY A 217 8.17 34.88 -3.15
C GLY A 217 7.35 35.41 -4.32
N PRO A 218 6.49 36.41 -4.09
CA PRO A 218 5.73 37.06 -5.16
C PRO A 218 6.64 37.51 -6.32
N GLY A 219 6.18 37.25 -7.56
CA GLY A 219 6.93 37.45 -8.79
C GLY A 219 7.84 36.30 -9.20
N ASN A 220 7.91 35.18 -8.42
CA ASN A 220 8.55 33.95 -8.87
C ASN A 220 7.70 33.29 -9.97
N PRO A 221 8.31 32.89 -11.10
CA PRO A 221 7.59 32.28 -12.20
C PRO A 221 7.12 30.88 -11.89
N VAL A 222 5.94 30.54 -12.38
CA VAL A 222 5.31 29.23 -12.30
C VAL A 222 5.45 28.52 -13.63
N TYR A 223 6.08 27.36 -13.60
CA TYR A 223 6.31 26.53 -14.77
C TYR A 223 5.46 25.27 -14.75
N TYR A 224 4.92 24.95 -15.90
CA TYR A 224 4.38 23.64 -16.24
C TYR A 224 5.46 22.87 -16.98
N VAL A 225 5.79 21.66 -16.50
CA VAL A 225 6.82 20.81 -17.11
C VAL A 225 6.32 19.40 -17.35
N GLY A 226 6.78 18.75 -18.44
CA GLY A 226 6.46 17.38 -18.80
C GLY A 226 5.53 17.25 -20.00
N ALA A 227 4.61 16.29 -19.98
CA ALA A 227 3.68 15.99 -21.06
C ALA A 227 2.66 17.11 -21.32
N ALA A 228 2.15 17.20 -22.54
CA ALA A 228 1.08 18.15 -22.87
C ALA A 228 -0.28 17.66 -22.31
N THR A 229 -1.12 18.61 -21.90
CA THR A 229 -2.47 18.35 -21.37
C THR A 229 -3.43 17.85 -22.45
N GLY A 230 -4.16 16.79 -22.18
CA GLY A 230 -5.24 16.23 -23.01
C GLY A 230 -6.55 16.11 -22.24
N ARG A 231 -7.56 15.50 -22.88
CA ARG A 231 -8.89 15.25 -22.24
C ARG A 231 -8.96 13.94 -21.46
N ASP A 232 -7.85 13.26 -21.23
CA ASP A 232 -7.80 12.05 -20.43
C ASP A 232 -7.88 12.34 -18.92
N GLY A 233 -8.52 11.46 -18.19
CA GLY A 233 -8.67 11.57 -16.75
C GLY A 233 -9.60 12.70 -16.28
N LEU A 234 -10.46 13.24 -17.15
CA LEU A 234 -11.40 14.31 -16.77
C LEU A 234 -12.30 13.86 -15.62
N GLY A 235 -12.14 14.49 -14.45
CA GLY A 235 -12.92 14.17 -13.26
C GLY A 235 -12.57 12.84 -12.60
N GLY A 236 -11.36 12.32 -12.78
CA GLY A 236 -10.88 11.07 -12.18
C GLY A 236 -11.02 11.04 -10.66
N ALA A 237 -10.66 12.11 -9.96
CA ALA A 237 -10.83 12.23 -8.51
C ALA A 237 -12.31 12.13 -8.09
N SER A 238 -13.23 12.70 -8.86
CA SER A 238 -14.69 12.57 -8.63
C SER A 238 -15.18 11.16 -8.95
N PHE A 239 -14.65 10.51 -9.99
CA PHE A 239 -14.92 9.11 -10.32
C PHE A 239 -14.48 8.17 -9.20
N ALA A 240 -13.28 8.37 -8.65
CA ALA A 240 -12.77 7.58 -7.52
C ALA A 240 -13.54 7.80 -6.20
N SER A 241 -14.48 8.75 -6.16
CA SER A 241 -15.29 9.09 -4.99
C SER A 241 -16.77 8.66 -5.14
N ARG A 242 -17.05 7.61 -5.92
CA ARG A 242 -18.38 6.99 -6.07
C ARG A 242 -18.28 5.47 -6.21
N GLU A 243 -19.38 4.77 -5.96
CA GLU A 243 -19.47 3.32 -6.10
C GLU A 243 -19.37 2.90 -7.58
N LEU A 244 -18.80 1.72 -7.84
CA LEU A 244 -18.79 1.09 -9.16
C LEU A 244 -20.17 0.49 -9.47
N SER A 245 -20.60 0.57 -10.73
CA SER A 245 -21.85 0.02 -11.21
C SER A 245 -21.64 -0.81 -12.49
N ALA A 246 -22.68 -1.50 -12.95
CA ALA A 246 -22.65 -2.19 -14.24
C ALA A 246 -22.37 -1.24 -15.43
N GLU A 247 -22.64 0.05 -15.26
CA GLU A 247 -22.47 1.09 -16.29
C GLU A 247 -21.08 1.73 -16.23
N SER A 248 -20.25 1.41 -15.22
CA SER A 248 -18.92 2.03 -15.05
C SER A 248 -17.96 1.82 -16.23
N ALA A 249 -18.24 0.89 -17.13
CA ALA A 249 -17.52 0.79 -18.40
C ALA A 249 -17.63 2.07 -19.27
N ALA A 250 -18.66 2.89 -19.08
CA ALA A 250 -18.81 4.18 -19.74
C ALA A 250 -17.84 5.25 -19.20
N ASP A 251 -17.22 5.01 -18.03
CA ASP A 251 -16.28 5.92 -17.39
C ASP A 251 -14.84 5.77 -17.91
N ARG A 252 -14.60 4.97 -18.95
CA ARG A 252 -13.29 4.84 -19.60
C ARG A 252 -12.57 6.18 -19.86
N PRO A 253 -13.24 7.26 -20.29
CA PRO A 253 -12.57 8.56 -20.47
C PRO A 253 -12.01 9.18 -19.19
N ALA A 254 -12.51 8.76 -18.00
CA ALA A 254 -11.97 9.18 -16.71
C ALA A 254 -10.69 8.43 -16.30
N VAL A 255 -10.31 7.37 -17.03
CA VAL A 255 -9.07 6.64 -16.80
C VAL A 255 -7.94 7.33 -17.55
N GLN A 256 -6.88 7.60 -16.82
CA GLN A 256 -5.66 8.20 -17.37
C GLN A 256 -4.85 7.17 -18.18
N LYS A 257 -3.96 7.68 -19.05
CA LYS A 257 -2.97 6.87 -19.78
C LYS A 257 -1.58 7.23 -19.30
N GLY A 258 -0.78 6.23 -18.94
CA GLY A 258 0.59 6.42 -18.50
C GLY A 258 1.61 6.24 -19.62
N ASP A 259 2.64 7.09 -19.65
CA ASP A 259 3.80 6.98 -20.52
C ASP A 259 5.09 6.86 -19.67
N PRO A 260 5.53 5.64 -19.35
CA PRO A 260 6.71 5.44 -18.50
C PRO A 260 8.01 5.95 -19.11
N PHE A 261 8.10 6.08 -20.43
CA PHE A 261 9.26 6.68 -21.10
C PHE A 261 9.29 8.20 -20.84
N MET A 262 8.17 8.87 -21.03
CA MET A 262 8.03 10.29 -20.70
C MET A 262 8.31 10.54 -19.21
N GLU A 263 7.78 9.71 -18.33
CA GLU A 263 8.04 9.86 -16.89
C GLU A 263 9.51 9.62 -16.53
N LYS A 264 10.21 8.71 -17.22
CA LYS A 264 11.65 8.53 -17.02
C LYS A 264 12.43 9.80 -17.35
N LEU A 265 12.11 10.47 -18.46
CA LEU A 265 12.74 11.74 -18.84
C LEU A 265 12.41 12.81 -17.80
N LEU A 266 11.15 12.91 -17.38
CA LEU A 266 10.67 13.88 -16.39
C LEU A 266 11.36 13.69 -15.03
N LEU A 267 11.49 12.45 -14.56
CA LEU A 267 12.19 12.09 -13.33
C LEU A 267 13.64 12.59 -13.36
N GLU A 268 14.38 12.30 -14.43
CA GLU A 268 15.79 12.69 -14.53
C GLU A 268 15.93 14.22 -14.65
N ALA A 269 15.08 14.89 -15.43
CA ALA A 269 15.06 16.33 -15.53
C ALA A 269 14.75 17.01 -14.19
N CYS A 270 13.74 16.50 -13.46
CA CYS A 270 13.37 17.03 -12.14
C CYS A 270 14.49 16.85 -11.12
N LEU A 271 15.11 15.66 -11.04
CA LEU A 271 16.22 15.43 -10.12
C LEU A 271 17.45 16.31 -10.46
N GLU A 272 17.76 16.48 -11.75
CA GLU A 272 18.84 17.38 -12.20
C GLU A 272 18.55 18.83 -11.80
N MET A 273 17.34 19.30 -12.07
CA MET A 273 16.88 20.66 -11.71
C MET A 273 16.95 20.91 -10.20
N MET A 274 16.46 19.94 -9.40
CA MET A 274 16.43 20.05 -7.94
C MET A 274 17.83 19.98 -7.31
N ALA A 275 18.80 19.41 -7.99
CA ALA A 275 20.20 19.40 -7.55
C ALA A 275 20.89 20.75 -7.72
N VAL A 276 20.33 21.68 -8.50
CA VAL A 276 20.86 23.06 -8.67
C VAL A 276 20.46 23.90 -7.46
N PRO A 277 21.42 24.35 -6.63
CA PRO A 277 21.08 25.09 -5.40
C PRO A 277 20.30 26.38 -5.68
N GLY A 278 19.15 26.54 -5.01
CA GLY A 278 18.32 27.73 -5.07
C GLY A 278 17.59 27.98 -6.41
N LEU A 279 17.58 27.03 -7.34
CA LEU A 279 16.80 27.12 -8.58
C LEU A 279 15.32 26.90 -8.32
N VAL A 280 14.97 25.85 -7.60
CA VAL A 280 13.59 25.44 -7.29
C VAL A 280 13.17 25.99 -5.94
N VAL A 281 12.11 26.80 -5.92
CA VAL A 281 11.44 27.32 -4.72
C VAL A 281 10.39 26.34 -4.22
N GLY A 282 9.60 25.76 -5.13
CA GLY A 282 8.60 24.75 -4.84
C GLY A 282 8.35 23.84 -6.03
N ILE A 283 7.91 22.62 -5.75
CA ILE A 283 7.56 21.63 -6.77
C ILE A 283 6.38 20.78 -6.28
N GLN A 284 5.45 20.47 -7.18
CA GLN A 284 4.30 19.63 -6.92
C GLN A 284 3.99 18.80 -8.16
N ASP A 285 3.59 17.52 -7.98
CA ASP A 285 3.08 16.73 -9.10
C ASP A 285 1.66 17.17 -9.52
N MET A 286 1.27 16.83 -10.72
CA MET A 286 -0.07 16.99 -11.24
C MET A 286 -0.75 15.60 -11.29
N GLY A 287 -1.04 15.04 -10.13
CA GLY A 287 -1.76 13.77 -9.95
C GLY A 287 -3.27 13.98 -10.03
N ALA A 288 -3.98 13.58 -8.97
CA ALA A 288 -5.41 13.80 -8.84
C ALA A 288 -5.77 15.29 -8.95
N ALA A 289 -6.83 15.61 -9.68
CA ALA A 289 -7.26 16.97 -10.00
C ALA A 289 -6.21 17.82 -10.76
N GLY A 290 -5.14 17.23 -11.25
CA GLY A 290 -4.19 17.82 -12.20
C GLY A 290 -3.66 19.21 -11.83
N LEU A 291 -3.79 20.17 -12.76
CA LEU A 291 -3.32 21.54 -12.58
C LEU A 291 -4.05 22.27 -11.45
N THR A 292 -5.31 21.93 -11.18
CA THR A 292 -6.11 22.52 -10.10
C THR A 292 -5.46 22.26 -8.73
N CYS A 293 -5.18 20.99 -8.42
CA CYS A 293 -4.63 20.55 -7.13
C CYS A 293 -3.23 21.16 -6.92
N SER A 294 -2.33 20.95 -7.88
CA SER A 294 -0.95 21.45 -7.79
C SER A 294 -0.86 22.96 -7.58
N THR A 295 -1.77 23.72 -8.21
CA THR A 295 -1.83 25.19 -8.09
C THR A 295 -2.34 25.64 -6.73
N CYS A 296 -3.52 25.14 -6.29
CA CYS A 296 -4.12 25.62 -5.04
C CYS A 296 -3.37 25.15 -3.80
N GLU A 297 -2.83 23.92 -3.79
CA GLU A 297 -2.06 23.41 -2.65
C GLU A 297 -0.73 24.16 -2.48
N THR A 298 0.00 24.39 -3.57
CA THR A 298 1.27 25.14 -3.47
C THR A 298 1.05 26.57 -3.02
N ALA A 299 -0.02 27.23 -3.48
CA ALA A 299 -0.39 28.58 -3.04
C ALA A 299 -0.79 28.58 -1.56
N SER A 300 -1.64 27.65 -1.11
CA SER A 300 -2.06 27.55 0.29
C SER A 300 -0.88 27.29 1.21
N ARG A 301 -0.01 26.31 0.90
CA ARG A 301 1.18 25.99 1.70
C ARG A 301 2.21 27.12 1.69
N GLY A 302 2.30 27.86 0.59
CA GLY A 302 3.16 29.04 0.45
C GLY A 302 2.66 30.26 1.22
N GLY A 303 1.36 30.32 1.53
CA GLY A 303 0.70 31.48 2.10
C GLY A 303 0.66 32.68 1.13
N SER A 304 0.62 32.42 -0.17
CA SER A 304 0.66 33.40 -1.26
C SER A 304 -0.54 33.23 -2.20
N GLY A 305 -0.76 34.21 -3.08
CA GLY A 305 -1.58 34.01 -4.26
C GLY A 305 -0.80 33.41 -5.42
N ILE A 306 -1.52 32.98 -6.44
CA ILE A 306 -0.95 32.45 -7.68
C ILE A 306 -1.83 32.85 -8.87
N HIS A 307 -1.21 33.28 -9.96
CA HIS A 307 -1.87 33.59 -11.22
C HIS A 307 -1.41 32.62 -12.30
N ILE A 308 -2.36 31.98 -12.98
CA ILE A 308 -2.13 31.01 -14.07
C ILE A 308 -2.84 31.49 -15.33
N GLU A 309 -2.15 31.40 -16.46
CA GLU A 309 -2.63 31.75 -17.79
C GLU A 309 -2.79 30.47 -18.62
N LEU A 310 -4.02 30.00 -18.82
CA LEU A 310 -4.30 28.73 -19.49
C LEU A 310 -3.89 28.69 -20.96
N ASP A 311 -3.85 29.86 -21.61
CA ASP A 311 -3.37 29.98 -22.99
C ASP A 311 -1.91 29.55 -23.17
N LYS A 312 -1.15 29.53 -22.07
CA LYS A 312 0.26 29.12 -22.05
C LYS A 312 0.48 27.64 -21.69
N VAL A 313 -0.57 26.95 -21.24
CA VAL A 313 -0.50 25.54 -20.87
C VAL A 313 -0.35 24.71 -22.15
N PRO A 314 0.68 23.85 -22.27
CA PRO A 314 0.84 22.97 -23.42
C PRO A 314 -0.35 22.02 -23.54
N GLN A 315 -1.00 22.00 -24.72
CA GLN A 315 -2.15 21.16 -25.00
C GLN A 315 -1.83 20.24 -26.19
N ARG A 316 -2.21 18.97 -26.08
CA ARG A 316 -2.10 18.01 -27.21
C ARG A 316 -3.36 17.93 -28.08
N GLU A 317 -4.45 18.53 -27.60
CA GLU A 317 -5.74 18.59 -28.28
C GLU A 317 -6.16 20.04 -28.51
N THR A 318 -6.77 20.31 -29.64
CA THR A 318 -7.24 21.66 -29.98
C THR A 318 -8.60 21.95 -29.36
N GLY A 319 -8.85 23.23 -29.02
CA GLY A 319 -10.15 23.72 -28.57
C GLY A 319 -10.54 23.24 -27.17
N MET A 320 -9.58 22.98 -26.31
CA MET A 320 -9.86 22.71 -24.89
C MET A 320 -10.33 24.00 -24.21
N ASN A 321 -11.40 23.90 -23.43
CA ASN A 321 -11.92 25.00 -22.60
C ASN A 321 -11.26 25.01 -21.20
N SER A 322 -11.55 26.04 -20.40
CA SER A 322 -10.96 26.20 -19.07
C SER A 322 -11.27 25.04 -18.12
N TYR A 323 -12.48 24.50 -18.19
CA TYR A 323 -12.89 23.34 -17.40
C TYR A 323 -12.06 22.11 -17.73
N GLU A 324 -11.88 21.81 -19.03
CA GLU A 324 -11.12 20.65 -19.51
C GLU A 324 -9.63 20.77 -19.16
N ILE A 325 -9.03 21.97 -19.29
CA ILE A 325 -7.60 22.17 -19.01
C ILE A 325 -7.31 22.01 -17.51
N LEU A 326 -8.15 22.58 -16.64
CA LEU A 326 -7.94 22.56 -15.19
C LEU A 326 -8.22 21.20 -14.55
N LEU A 327 -9.23 20.47 -15.06
CA LEU A 327 -9.66 19.21 -14.49
C LEU A 327 -9.06 17.97 -15.19
N SER A 328 -8.24 18.17 -16.23
CA SER A 328 -7.50 17.09 -16.85
C SER A 328 -6.51 16.46 -15.87
N GLU A 329 -6.49 15.17 -15.79
CA GLU A 329 -5.51 14.38 -15.02
C GLU A 329 -4.51 13.66 -15.93
N SER A 330 -4.18 14.25 -17.10
CA SER A 330 -3.09 13.75 -17.94
C SER A 330 -1.85 13.55 -17.09
N GLN A 331 -1.18 12.42 -17.28
CA GLN A 331 -0.06 12.00 -16.46
C GLN A 331 1.27 12.67 -16.89
N GLU A 332 2.34 12.38 -16.18
CA GLU A 332 3.70 12.84 -16.46
C GLU A 332 3.84 14.38 -16.53
N ARG A 333 3.19 15.08 -15.57
CA ARG A 333 3.21 16.55 -15.48
C ARG A 333 3.59 17.00 -14.07
N MET A 334 4.35 18.12 -13.99
CA MET A 334 4.73 18.75 -12.73
C MET A 334 4.52 20.25 -12.78
N LEU A 335 4.20 20.86 -11.63
CA LEU A 335 4.21 22.29 -11.38
C LEU A 335 5.49 22.66 -10.64
N VAL A 336 6.23 23.65 -11.15
CA VAL A 336 7.50 24.08 -10.56
C VAL A 336 7.48 25.60 -10.34
N ILE A 337 7.80 26.01 -9.12
CA ILE A 337 8.02 27.41 -8.79
C ILE A 337 9.53 27.68 -8.88
N VAL A 338 9.94 28.55 -9.75
CA VAL A 338 11.34 28.83 -10.05
C VAL A 338 11.77 30.14 -9.40
N GLN A 339 13.01 30.24 -8.95
CA GLN A 339 13.57 31.50 -8.46
C GLN A 339 13.64 32.51 -9.60
N LYS A 340 13.01 33.66 -9.43
CA LYS A 340 12.99 34.75 -10.41
C LYS A 340 14.39 35.10 -10.92
N GLY A 341 14.53 35.21 -12.25
CA GLY A 341 15.79 35.49 -12.94
C GLY A 341 16.65 34.26 -13.24
N ARG A 342 16.16 33.05 -12.95
CA ARG A 342 16.85 31.78 -13.22
C ARG A 342 16.08 30.86 -14.18
N GLU A 343 15.12 31.40 -14.90
CA GLU A 343 14.22 30.68 -15.82
C GLU A 343 15.00 29.95 -16.91
N ALA A 344 15.99 30.60 -17.50
CA ALA A 344 16.82 30.03 -18.57
C ALA A 344 17.62 28.74 -18.12
N GLU A 345 17.97 28.66 -16.84
CA GLU A 345 18.63 27.46 -16.32
C GLU A 345 17.67 26.27 -16.32
N LEU A 346 16.43 26.46 -15.86
CA LEU A 346 15.38 25.44 -15.90
C LEU A 346 15.09 25.03 -17.35
N GLU A 347 14.83 25.99 -18.24
CA GLU A 347 14.50 25.71 -19.64
C GLU A 347 15.62 24.94 -20.35
N THR A 348 16.90 25.23 -20.03
CA THR A 348 18.05 24.51 -20.56
C THR A 348 18.05 23.03 -20.12
N ILE A 349 17.72 22.75 -18.86
CA ILE A 349 17.64 21.38 -18.34
C ILE A 349 16.53 20.63 -19.07
N PHE A 350 15.32 21.17 -19.12
CA PHE A 350 14.19 20.48 -19.74
C PHE A 350 14.38 20.29 -21.26
N LYS A 351 14.96 21.27 -21.95
CA LYS A 351 15.34 21.13 -23.37
C LYS A 351 16.36 20.01 -23.59
N LYS A 352 17.32 19.81 -22.69
CA LYS A 352 18.29 18.69 -22.74
C LYS A 352 17.57 17.34 -22.72
N TRP A 353 16.47 17.25 -21.97
CA TRP A 353 15.68 16.02 -21.82
C TRP A 353 14.52 15.91 -22.82
N ASP A 354 14.43 16.82 -23.81
CA ASP A 354 13.35 16.90 -24.83
C ASP A 354 11.94 16.99 -24.20
N LEU A 355 11.81 17.79 -23.15
CA LEU A 355 10.58 18.00 -22.41
C LEU A 355 10.08 19.44 -22.53
N HIS A 356 8.75 19.60 -22.42
CA HIS A 356 8.16 20.93 -22.30
C HIS A 356 8.54 21.57 -20.96
N ALA A 357 8.84 22.87 -21.01
CA ALA A 357 8.93 23.76 -19.86
C ALA A 357 8.24 25.08 -20.23
N ALA A 358 6.98 25.22 -19.84
CA ALA A 358 6.17 26.36 -20.20
C ALA A 358 5.98 27.30 -18.99
N HIS A 359 6.36 28.55 -19.13
CA HIS A 359 6.07 29.59 -18.14
C HIS A 359 4.58 29.94 -18.20
N ILE A 360 3.77 29.44 -17.29
CA ILE A 360 2.31 29.52 -17.32
C ILE A 360 1.74 30.58 -16.36
N GLY A 361 2.56 31.20 -15.52
CA GLY A 361 2.06 32.16 -14.55
C GLY A 361 3.12 32.61 -13.55
N GLU A 362 2.67 33.24 -12.47
CA GLU A 362 3.54 33.74 -11.42
C GLU A 362 2.91 33.63 -10.03
N VAL A 363 3.74 33.57 -9.00
CA VAL A 363 3.33 33.71 -7.59
C VAL A 363 2.96 35.19 -7.37
N THR A 364 1.81 35.44 -6.75
CA THR A 364 1.31 36.80 -6.51
C THR A 364 1.24 37.11 -5.01
N GLU A 365 1.11 38.41 -4.71
CA GLU A 365 0.69 38.83 -3.36
C GLU A 365 -0.77 38.42 -3.12
N GLY A 366 -1.16 38.35 -1.84
CA GLY A 366 -2.49 37.90 -1.46
C GLY A 366 -2.57 36.40 -1.23
N HIS A 367 -3.76 35.80 -1.43
CA HIS A 367 -4.03 34.39 -1.09
C HIS A 367 -4.93 33.69 -2.12
N ASP A 368 -5.19 34.36 -3.26
CA ASP A 368 -6.15 33.87 -4.23
C ASP A 368 -5.47 33.06 -5.35
N MET A 369 -6.14 32.02 -5.78
CA MET A 369 -5.89 31.36 -7.04
C MET A 369 -6.67 32.12 -8.13
N LEU A 370 -5.97 32.84 -8.97
CA LEU A 370 -6.49 33.53 -10.15
C LEU A 370 -6.09 32.74 -11.39
N VAL A 371 -7.06 32.32 -12.19
CA VAL A 371 -6.79 31.67 -13.48
C VAL A 371 -7.46 32.45 -14.58
N THR A 372 -6.71 32.76 -15.65
CA THR A 372 -7.21 33.43 -16.83
C THR A 372 -7.16 32.52 -18.06
N HIS A 373 -8.15 32.68 -18.96
CA HIS A 373 -8.19 32.03 -20.26
C HIS A 373 -8.70 33.05 -21.30
N HIS A 374 -7.98 33.25 -22.40
CA HIS A 374 -8.24 34.27 -23.37
C HIS A 374 -8.29 35.69 -22.77
N GLY A 375 -7.44 35.94 -21.75
CA GLY A 375 -7.39 37.19 -21.01
C GLY A 375 -8.58 37.46 -20.08
N ILE A 376 -9.47 36.47 -19.87
CA ILE A 376 -10.65 36.58 -19.01
C ILE A 376 -10.45 35.75 -17.77
N PRO A 377 -10.76 36.21 -16.54
CA PRO A 377 -10.77 35.39 -15.33
C PRO A 377 -11.80 34.28 -15.44
N VAL A 378 -11.34 33.04 -15.32
CA VAL A 378 -12.18 31.81 -15.35
C VAL A 378 -12.27 31.16 -13.96
N VAL A 379 -11.28 31.40 -13.08
CA VAL A 379 -11.29 31.03 -11.66
C VAL A 379 -10.75 32.20 -10.83
N HIS A 380 -11.46 32.53 -9.76
CA HIS A 380 -10.98 33.47 -8.75
C HIS A 380 -11.49 33.01 -7.38
N ILE A 381 -10.65 32.25 -6.68
CA ILE A 381 -11.00 31.52 -5.45
C ILE A 381 -9.83 31.67 -4.46
N PRO A 382 -10.11 31.93 -3.16
CA PRO A 382 -9.07 31.81 -2.12
C PRO A 382 -8.46 30.41 -2.12
N ALA A 383 -7.14 30.27 -2.26
CA ALA A 383 -6.48 28.96 -2.37
C ALA A 383 -6.79 28.05 -1.17
N LYS A 384 -6.88 28.61 0.04
CA LYS A 384 -7.27 27.89 1.26
C LYS A 384 -8.68 27.30 1.20
N ALA A 385 -9.61 27.99 0.53
CA ALA A 385 -10.98 27.49 0.38
C ALA A 385 -11.01 26.13 -0.34
N LEU A 386 -10.09 25.90 -1.26
CA LEU A 386 -9.94 24.65 -2.00
C LEU A 386 -9.14 23.58 -1.20
N ALA A 387 -7.99 23.97 -0.67
CA ALA A 387 -7.03 23.03 -0.09
C ALA A 387 -7.35 22.67 1.39
N ASP A 388 -7.80 23.63 2.20
CA ASP A 388 -7.86 23.48 3.66
C ASP A 388 -9.28 23.55 4.24
N GLU A 389 -10.23 24.18 3.54
CA GLU A 389 -11.56 24.50 4.07
C GLU A 389 -12.67 23.58 3.57
N ALA A 390 -12.31 22.45 2.98
CA ALA A 390 -13.28 21.40 2.67
C ALA A 390 -14.06 20.99 3.94
N PRO A 391 -15.36 20.68 3.84
CA PRO A 391 -16.14 20.25 4.99
C PRO A 391 -15.55 18.99 5.59
N LEU A 392 -15.56 18.88 6.93
CA LEU A 392 -15.11 17.70 7.67
C LEU A 392 -16.29 17.06 8.39
N TYR A 393 -16.66 15.90 7.94
CA TYR A 393 -17.80 15.17 8.48
C TYR A 393 -17.42 14.29 9.67
N ASP A 394 -18.41 14.09 10.54
CA ASP A 394 -18.40 13.08 11.60
C ASP A 394 -19.57 12.16 11.30
N ARG A 395 -19.28 11.04 10.65
CA ARG A 395 -20.32 10.12 10.22
C ARG A 395 -20.79 9.25 11.38
N GLU A 396 -22.04 8.84 11.32
CA GLU A 396 -22.58 7.84 12.23
C GLU A 396 -21.78 6.54 12.06
N ALA A 397 -21.44 5.92 13.18
CA ALA A 397 -20.74 4.64 13.23
C ALA A 397 -21.61 3.63 13.99
N LYS A 398 -21.99 2.56 13.32
CA LYS A 398 -22.83 1.51 13.89
C LYS A 398 -22.16 0.16 13.67
N GLU A 399 -22.02 -0.61 14.74
CA GLU A 399 -21.49 -1.96 14.67
C GLU A 399 -22.37 -2.83 13.78
N PRO A 400 -21.79 -3.59 12.81
CA PRO A 400 -22.54 -4.55 12.01
C PRO A 400 -23.27 -5.58 12.88
N ALA A 401 -24.55 -5.82 12.60
CA ALA A 401 -25.41 -6.65 13.44
C ALA A 401 -24.95 -8.12 13.54
N ASP A 402 -24.22 -8.60 12.55
CA ASP A 402 -23.69 -9.98 12.51
C ASP A 402 -22.32 -10.12 13.21
N LEU A 403 -21.64 -9.02 13.56
CA LEU A 403 -20.26 -9.03 14.04
C LEU A 403 -20.13 -9.79 15.36
N ALA A 404 -20.93 -9.45 16.37
CA ALA A 404 -20.88 -10.12 17.68
C ALA A 404 -21.18 -11.63 17.59
N ALA A 405 -22.14 -12.02 16.75
CA ALA A 405 -22.47 -13.42 16.53
C ALA A 405 -21.33 -14.18 15.83
N SER A 406 -20.69 -13.53 14.86
CA SER A 406 -19.51 -14.10 14.18
C SER A 406 -18.34 -14.28 15.13
N GLN A 407 -18.05 -13.31 15.98
CA GLN A 407 -16.97 -13.37 16.97
C GLN A 407 -17.19 -14.46 18.05
N ALA A 408 -18.44 -14.69 18.44
CA ALA A 408 -18.80 -15.70 19.43
C ALA A 408 -18.71 -17.14 18.91
N TRP A 409 -18.48 -17.34 17.59
CA TRP A 409 -18.37 -18.65 16.99
C TRP A 409 -17.08 -19.36 17.45
N THR A 410 -17.20 -20.65 17.79
CA THR A 410 -16.05 -21.55 18.03
C THR A 410 -16.30 -22.88 17.35
N PRO A 411 -15.25 -23.68 17.08
CA PRO A 411 -15.41 -25.04 16.53
C PRO A 411 -16.33 -25.92 17.39
N GLU A 412 -16.26 -25.75 18.70
CA GLU A 412 -17.08 -26.53 19.66
C GLU A 412 -18.56 -26.12 19.60
N SER A 413 -18.84 -24.80 19.54
CA SER A 413 -20.21 -24.27 19.41
C SER A 413 -20.87 -24.70 18.10
N ALA A 414 -20.10 -24.81 17.03
CA ALA A 414 -20.54 -25.27 15.73
C ALA A 414 -20.52 -26.80 15.60
N LYS A 415 -20.04 -27.52 16.62
CA LYS A 415 -19.83 -28.97 16.58
C LYS A 415 -18.98 -29.43 15.38
N LEU A 416 -17.98 -28.59 15.01
CA LEU A 416 -17.08 -28.89 13.93
C LEU A 416 -16.20 -30.10 14.33
N PRO A 417 -16.22 -31.24 13.58
CA PRO A 417 -15.35 -32.35 13.88
C PRO A 417 -13.89 -31.95 13.68
N ASP A 418 -13.00 -32.49 14.56
CA ASP A 418 -11.56 -32.36 14.34
C ASP A 418 -11.11 -33.26 13.18
N LEU A 419 -9.91 -32.98 12.66
CA LEU A 419 -9.39 -33.66 11.49
C LEU A 419 -8.96 -35.12 11.80
N ASP A 420 -9.31 -36.03 10.91
CA ASP A 420 -8.68 -37.34 10.77
C ASP A 420 -7.44 -37.24 9.85
N THR A 421 -6.76 -38.37 9.67
CA THR A 421 -5.55 -38.50 8.85
C THR A 421 -5.77 -38.02 7.40
N ASN A 422 -6.90 -38.36 6.80
CA ASN A 422 -7.21 -37.95 5.42
C ASN A 422 -7.56 -36.50 5.36
N GLY A 423 -8.33 -36.00 6.30
CA GLY A 423 -8.64 -34.57 6.44
C GLY A 423 -7.39 -33.69 6.54
N ILE A 424 -6.38 -34.11 7.31
CA ILE A 424 -5.09 -33.42 7.42
C ILE A 424 -4.36 -33.41 6.07
N ARG A 425 -4.28 -34.59 5.40
CA ARG A 425 -3.61 -34.69 4.09
C ARG A 425 -4.23 -33.79 3.04
N GLU A 426 -5.54 -33.80 2.93
CA GLU A 426 -6.31 -33.01 1.97
C GLU A 426 -6.22 -31.52 2.28
N SER A 427 -6.34 -31.13 3.56
CA SER A 427 -6.32 -29.73 3.97
C SER A 427 -5.01 -29.04 3.58
N LEU A 428 -3.85 -29.69 3.81
CA LEU A 428 -2.57 -29.10 3.38
C LEU A 428 -2.52 -28.89 1.85
N LEU A 429 -2.97 -29.87 1.06
CA LEU A 429 -2.97 -29.74 -0.39
C LEU A 429 -3.96 -28.66 -0.87
N GLN A 430 -5.14 -28.55 -0.26
CA GLN A 430 -6.12 -27.53 -0.60
C GLN A 430 -5.62 -26.13 -0.26
N LEU A 431 -4.99 -25.95 0.91
CA LEU A 431 -4.40 -24.68 1.33
C LEU A 431 -3.26 -24.25 0.40
N LEU A 432 -2.30 -25.14 0.13
CA LEU A 432 -1.19 -24.86 -0.79
C LEU A 432 -1.68 -24.56 -2.23
N GLY A 433 -2.79 -25.15 -2.64
CA GLY A 433 -3.42 -24.92 -3.94
C GLY A 433 -4.33 -23.69 -3.98
N HIS A 434 -4.60 -23.03 -2.84
CA HIS A 434 -5.41 -21.81 -2.82
C HIS A 434 -4.61 -20.63 -3.38
N PRO A 435 -5.15 -19.82 -4.30
CA PRO A 435 -4.40 -18.73 -4.97
C PRO A 435 -3.75 -17.73 -4.02
N THR A 436 -4.36 -17.44 -2.87
CA THR A 436 -3.78 -16.54 -1.85
C THR A 436 -2.51 -17.11 -1.22
N ILE A 437 -2.43 -18.45 -1.00
CA ILE A 437 -1.28 -19.11 -0.39
C ILE A 437 -0.27 -19.58 -1.44
N ALA A 438 -0.74 -19.98 -2.62
CA ALA A 438 0.10 -20.47 -3.71
C ALA A 438 1.20 -19.50 -4.14
N GLU A 439 2.25 -20.04 -4.78
CA GLU A 439 3.40 -19.28 -5.27
C GLU A 439 3.00 -18.11 -6.17
N LYS A 440 3.55 -16.93 -5.91
CA LYS A 440 3.28 -15.71 -6.68
C LYS A 440 4.25 -15.49 -7.85
N ARG A 441 5.03 -16.51 -8.23
CA ARG A 441 6.01 -16.43 -9.35
C ARG A 441 5.38 -15.98 -10.66
N TRP A 442 4.13 -16.37 -10.93
CA TRP A 442 3.39 -15.92 -12.12
C TRP A 442 3.29 -14.39 -12.18
N VAL A 443 3.18 -13.72 -11.03
CA VAL A 443 3.16 -12.26 -10.93
C VAL A 443 4.56 -11.68 -11.09
N TRP A 444 5.43 -11.93 -10.12
CA TRP A 444 6.70 -11.22 -10.02
C TRP A 444 7.71 -11.54 -11.12
N ARG A 445 7.60 -12.68 -11.83
CA ARG A 445 8.45 -12.98 -13.01
C ARG A 445 8.18 -12.03 -14.20
N GLN A 446 7.09 -11.27 -14.19
CA GLN A 446 6.75 -10.26 -15.18
C GLN A 446 7.38 -8.90 -14.85
N TYR A 447 7.79 -8.73 -13.61
CA TYR A 447 8.43 -7.51 -13.10
C TYR A 447 9.95 -7.61 -13.22
N ASP A 448 10.58 -6.51 -13.62
CA ASP A 448 12.02 -6.39 -13.46
C ASP A 448 12.34 -6.06 -11.99
N HIS A 449 12.65 -7.10 -11.22
CA HIS A 449 12.98 -7.00 -9.81
C HIS A 449 14.50 -6.91 -9.57
N MET A 450 15.32 -7.00 -10.63
CA MET A 450 16.78 -6.98 -10.55
C MET A 450 17.43 -5.75 -11.20
N VAL A 451 16.67 -4.89 -11.86
CA VAL A 451 17.19 -3.66 -12.46
C VAL A 451 17.89 -2.80 -11.38
N GLN A 452 18.93 -2.06 -11.76
CA GLN A 452 19.85 -1.35 -10.88
C GLN A 452 20.75 -2.26 -9.99
N ALA A 453 20.62 -3.59 -10.09
CA ALA A 453 21.40 -4.59 -9.37
C ALA A 453 21.41 -4.40 -7.84
N GLY A 454 20.31 -3.90 -7.28
CA GLY A 454 20.16 -3.63 -5.84
C GLY A 454 19.47 -4.74 -5.07
N ALA A 455 18.69 -5.62 -5.70
CA ALA A 455 17.95 -6.66 -5.01
C ALA A 455 18.89 -7.65 -4.27
N VAL A 456 18.74 -7.74 -2.95
CA VAL A 456 19.47 -8.68 -2.09
C VAL A 456 18.64 -9.92 -1.86
N LEU A 457 17.36 -9.75 -1.54
CA LEU A 457 16.36 -10.83 -1.52
C LEU A 457 15.47 -10.69 -2.74
N LEU A 458 15.28 -11.79 -3.46
CA LEU A 458 14.33 -11.89 -4.56
C LEU A 458 12.90 -11.98 -3.99
N PRO A 459 11.87 -11.61 -4.77
CA PRO A 459 10.48 -11.78 -4.36
C PRO A 459 10.16 -13.21 -3.94
N GLY A 460 9.36 -13.37 -2.88
CA GLY A 460 8.96 -14.65 -2.32
C GLY A 460 9.52 -14.93 -0.92
N SER A 461 10.08 -13.92 -0.25
CA SER A 461 10.45 -13.98 1.18
C SER A 461 9.58 -13.00 1.98
N ASP A 462 9.66 -13.05 3.32
CA ASP A 462 8.80 -12.28 4.24
C ASP A 462 8.92 -10.76 4.03
N ALA A 463 10.12 -10.26 3.73
CA ALA A 463 10.31 -8.88 3.30
C ALA A 463 11.31 -8.80 2.13
N ALA A 464 11.16 -7.80 1.28
CA ALA A 464 12.18 -7.45 0.29
C ALA A 464 13.34 -6.73 0.96
N VAL A 465 14.56 -7.00 0.50
CA VAL A 465 15.76 -6.27 0.93
C VAL A 465 16.53 -5.77 -0.29
N VAL A 466 16.76 -4.47 -0.34
CA VAL A 466 17.46 -3.79 -1.44
C VAL A 466 18.70 -3.10 -0.92
N ARG A 467 19.80 -3.27 -1.64
CA ARG A 467 21.06 -2.58 -1.39
C ARG A 467 21.13 -1.29 -2.19
N VAL A 468 21.32 -0.18 -1.52
CA VAL A 468 21.56 1.13 -2.13
C VAL A 468 22.95 1.65 -1.78
N ARG A 469 23.60 2.34 -2.73
CA ARG A 469 24.92 2.92 -2.54
C ARG A 469 24.81 4.43 -2.37
N LEU A 470 25.06 4.91 -1.17
CA LEU A 470 24.88 6.29 -0.77
C LEU A 470 26.20 6.89 -0.27
N GLY A 471 26.74 7.87 -1.00
CA GLY A 471 28.01 8.53 -0.61
C GLY A 471 29.20 7.58 -0.44
N GLY A 472 29.28 6.53 -1.26
CA GLY A 472 30.34 5.52 -1.18
C GLY A 472 30.12 4.44 -0.09
N ARG A 473 29.01 4.48 0.63
CA ARG A 473 28.61 3.45 1.62
C ARG A 473 27.41 2.67 1.13
N GLU A 474 27.28 1.42 1.56
CA GLU A 474 26.11 0.60 1.31
C GLU A 474 25.10 0.74 2.45
N ARG A 475 23.81 0.76 2.10
CA ARG A 475 22.68 0.64 3.02
C ARG A 475 21.76 -0.45 2.52
N LEU A 476 21.22 -1.23 3.43
CA LEU A 476 20.26 -2.29 3.15
C LEU A 476 18.90 -1.85 3.65
N LEU A 477 18.02 -1.53 2.71
CA LEU A 477 16.65 -1.10 2.97
C LEU A 477 15.72 -2.30 2.85
N ALA A 478 14.84 -2.49 3.82
CA ALA A 478 13.83 -3.54 3.80
C ALA A 478 12.45 -2.92 3.65
N ILE A 479 11.51 -3.65 3.02
CA ILE A 479 10.12 -3.25 2.88
C ILE A 479 9.22 -4.48 2.86
N THR A 480 8.06 -4.39 3.50
CA THR A 480 7.01 -5.40 3.45
C THR A 480 5.64 -4.75 3.42
N ASN A 481 4.65 -5.47 2.88
CA ASN A 481 3.25 -5.08 2.82
C ASN A 481 2.42 -6.17 3.47
N ASP A 482 1.34 -5.79 4.16
CA ASP A 482 0.39 -6.73 4.71
C ASP A 482 -1.01 -6.15 4.91
N CYS A 483 -2.03 -7.01 4.80
CA CYS A 483 -3.37 -6.87 5.35
C CYS A 483 -4.19 -8.13 5.11
N ASN A 484 -4.67 -8.78 6.17
CA ASN A 484 -5.64 -9.87 6.06
C ASN A 484 -7.07 -9.31 6.22
N ASN A 485 -7.82 -9.27 5.10
CA ASN A 485 -9.21 -8.76 5.07
C ASN A 485 -10.17 -9.58 5.93
N ARG A 486 -9.95 -10.89 6.08
CA ARG A 486 -10.80 -11.77 6.88
C ARG A 486 -10.77 -11.36 8.34
N TYR A 487 -9.57 -11.08 8.90
CA TYR A 487 -9.42 -10.57 10.26
C TYR A 487 -10.06 -9.19 10.44
N CYS A 488 -9.85 -8.31 9.47
CA CYS A 488 -10.44 -6.95 9.51
C CYS A 488 -11.97 -7.00 9.43
N ARG A 489 -12.56 -7.94 8.67
CA ARG A 489 -14.02 -8.12 8.61
C ARG A 489 -14.59 -8.64 9.93
N LEU A 490 -13.90 -9.56 10.58
CA LEU A 490 -14.36 -10.22 11.80
C LEU A 490 -14.05 -9.42 13.07
N ASN A 491 -12.99 -8.63 13.06
CA ASN A 491 -12.63 -7.73 14.16
C ASN A 491 -11.77 -6.58 13.61
N PRO A 492 -12.36 -5.46 13.19
CA PRO A 492 -11.62 -4.43 12.47
C PRO A 492 -10.49 -3.82 13.29
N LYS A 493 -10.66 -3.63 14.61
CA LYS A 493 -9.62 -3.11 15.47
C LYS A 493 -8.44 -4.08 15.55
N ARG A 494 -8.72 -5.35 15.83
CA ARG A 494 -7.68 -6.39 15.95
C ARG A 494 -7.05 -6.70 14.59
N GLY A 495 -7.82 -6.74 13.51
CA GLY A 495 -7.31 -6.90 12.15
C GLY A 495 -6.33 -5.80 11.77
N GLY A 496 -6.62 -4.54 12.13
CA GLY A 496 -5.69 -3.43 11.96
C GLY A 496 -4.41 -3.59 12.79
N GLN A 497 -4.52 -4.03 14.04
CA GLN A 497 -3.34 -4.34 14.87
C GLN A 497 -2.49 -5.45 14.26
N ILE A 498 -3.12 -6.54 13.78
CA ILE A 498 -2.44 -7.68 13.16
C ILE A 498 -1.67 -7.27 11.91
N ALA A 499 -2.26 -6.45 11.02
CA ALA A 499 -1.58 -5.98 9.81
C ALA A 499 -0.24 -5.27 10.12
N VAL A 500 -0.19 -4.45 11.19
CA VAL A 500 1.06 -3.84 11.65
C VAL A 500 2.01 -4.87 12.23
N LEU A 501 1.53 -5.78 13.07
CA LEU A 501 2.35 -6.79 13.72
C LEU A 501 2.97 -7.76 12.72
N GLU A 502 2.23 -8.15 11.69
CA GLU A 502 2.71 -9.06 10.64
C GLU A 502 3.82 -8.42 9.82
N CYS A 503 3.66 -7.16 9.40
CA CYS A 503 4.76 -6.41 8.80
C CYS A 503 6.01 -6.37 9.71
N LEU A 504 5.85 -6.19 11.01
CA LEU A 504 6.96 -6.15 11.96
C LEU A 504 7.63 -7.53 12.13
N ARG A 505 6.85 -8.62 12.11
CA ARG A 505 7.39 -10.01 12.12
C ARG A 505 8.17 -10.29 10.84
N ASN A 506 7.61 -9.94 9.68
CA ASN A 506 8.24 -10.10 8.37
C ASN A 506 9.60 -9.40 8.31
N LEU A 507 9.67 -8.15 8.80
CA LEU A 507 10.95 -7.43 8.94
C LEU A 507 11.90 -8.14 9.89
N ALA A 508 11.42 -8.64 11.04
CA ALA A 508 12.26 -9.34 12.00
C ALA A 508 12.81 -10.64 11.42
N CYS A 509 12.02 -11.42 10.68
CA CYS A 509 12.42 -12.64 9.98
C CYS A 509 13.47 -12.36 8.90
N SER A 510 13.44 -11.19 8.27
CA SER A 510 14.45 -10.75 7.30
C SER A 510 15.67 -10.10 7.93
N GLY A 511 15.72 -9.92 9.26
CA GLY A 511 16.83 -9.32 10.01
C GLY A 511 16.74 -7.79 10.10
N ALA A 512 15.65 -7.17 9.66
CA ALA A 512 15.49 -5.73 9.60
C ALA A 512 14.92 -5.11 10.88
N HIS A 513 15.29 -3.84 11.12
CA HIS A 513 14.66 -2.95 12.11
C HIS A 513 13.64 -2.05 11.44
N PRO A 514 12.43 -1.88 12.00
CA PRO A 514 11.41 -1.00 11.44
C PRO A 514 11.81 0.47 11.58
N LEU A 515 11.47 1.27 10.58
CA LEU A 515 11.70 2.72 10.54
C LEU A 515 10.40 3.51 10.66
N GLY A 516 9.42 3.20 9.82
CA GLY A 516 8.13 3.87 9.77
C GLY A 516 7.15 3.19 8.84
N MET A 517 5.90 3.61 8.92
CA MET A 517 4.76 3.03 8.22
C MET A 517 4.13 4.02 7.24
N THR A 518 3.69 3.51 6.11
CA THR A 518 2.65 4.11 5.26
C THR A 518 1.47 3.14 5.14
N ASN A 519 0.26 3.64 4.93
CA ASN A 519 -0.92 2.78 4.79
C ASN A 519 -1.82 3.21 3.64
N ASN A 520 -2.63 2.28 3.15
CA ASN A 520 -3.73 2.58 2.26
C ASN A 520 -5.04 2.01 2.82
N LEU A 521 -5.95 2.89 3.17
CA LEU A 521 -7.20 2.57 3.83
C LEU A 521 -8.30 2.31 2.78
N ASN A 522 -8.51 1.04 2.41
CA ASN A 522 -9.53 0.65 1.45
C ASN A 522 -10.80 0.20 2.17
N PHE A 523 -11.91 0.94 2.00
CA PHE A 523 -13.20 0.69 2.63
C PHE A 523 -14.35 0.96 1.66
N GLY A 524 -15.54 0.48 2.00
CA GLY A 524 -16.77 0.79 1.31
C GLY A 524 -17.24 2.24 1.50
N ASN A 525 -18.48 2.52 1.12
CA ASN A 525 -19.08 3.84 1.20
C ASN A 525 -19.18 4.32 2.67
N PRO A 526 -18.57 5.47 3.03
CA PRO A 526 -18.55 5.99 4.40
C PRO A 526 -19.89 6.56 4.88
N TYR A 527 -20.86 6.72 3.99
CA TYR A 527 -22.24 7.12 4.35
C TYR A 527 -23.04 5.96 4.94
N LYS A 528 -22.57 4.71 4.80
CA LYS A 528 -23.14 3.53 5.45
C LYS A 528 -22.54 3.40 6.85
N PRO A 529 -23.34 3.51 7.92
CA PRO A 529 -22.81 3.56 9.30
C PRO A 529 -21.94 2.36 9.68
N GLU A 530 -22.26 1.18 9.14
CA GLU A 530 -21.49 -0.04 9.36
C GLU A 530 -20.10 0.05 8.71
N ASN A 531 -19.97 0.56 7.49
CA ASN A 531 -18.69 0.75 6.82
C ASN A 531 -17.83 1.77 7.57
N PHE A 532 -18.43 2.86 8.05
CA PHE A 532 -17.72 3.87 8.82
C PHE A 532 -17.24 3.34 10.17
N TYR A 533 -18.05 2.50 10.85
CA TYR A 533 -17.62 1.78 12.05
C TYR A 533 -16.38 0.93 11.78
N MET A 534 -16.40 0.12 10.74
CA MET A 534 -15.28 -0.75 10.37
C MET A 534 -14.00 0.05 10.10
N MET A 535 -14.10 1.18 9.42
CA MET A 535 -12.97 2.08 9.16
C MET A 535 -12.44 2.70 10.45
N ARG A 536 -13.32 3.22 11.30
CA ARG A 536 -12.94 3.84 12.58
C ARG A 536 -12.18 2.88 13.49
N GLU A 537 -12.70 1.67 13.66
CA GLU A 537 -12.08 0.66 14.51
C GLU A 537 -10.76 0.15 13.93
N ALA A 538 -10.68 -0.07 12.62
CA ALA A 538 -9.44 -0.48 11.97
C ALA A 538 -8.34 0.59 12.14
N VAL A 539 -8.65 1.86 11.90
CA VAL A 539 -7.70 2.98 12.09
C VAL A 539 -7.25 3.08 13.55
N ALA A 540 -8.17 2.89 14.51
CA ALA A 540 -7.82 2.85 15.94
C ALA A 540 -6.84 1.71 16.24
N GLY A 541 -7.04 0.53 15.67
CA GLY A 541 -6.15 -0.64 15.82
C GLY A 541 -4.76 -0.39 15.24
N LEU A 542 -4.68 0.12 14.01
CA LEU A 542 -3.41 0.51 13.37
C LEU A 542 -2.63 1.51 14.26
N ALA A 543 -3.30 2.57 14.72
CA ALA A 543 -2.68 3.60 15.52
C ALA A 543 -2.17 3.08 16.87
N GLU A 544 -2.91 2.15 17.50
CA GLU A 544 -2.53 1.52 18.77
C GLU A 544 -1.27 0.67 18.61
N ALA A 545 -1.21 -0.18 17.59
CA ALA A 545 -0.03 -1.00 17.30
C ALA A 545 1.19 -0.14 16.95
N CYS A 546 1.03 0.90 16.12
CA CYS A 546 2.10 1.84 15.79
C CYS A 546 2.69 2.53 17.03
N ARG A 547 1.84 2.98 17.98
CA ARG A 547 2.32 3.54 19.24
C ARG A 547 3.05 2.51 20.10
N ALA A 548 2.51 1.29 20.18
CA ALA A 548 3.13 0.23 20.97
C ALA A 548 4.55 -0.11 20.51
N PHE A 549 4.82 -0.04 19.21
CA PHE A 549 6.12 -0.39 18.61
C PHE A 549 6.98 0.82 18.22
N ASP A 550 6.55 2.04 18.55
CA ASP A 550 7.23 3.30 18.20
C ASP A 550 7.52 3.42 16.70
N VAL A 551 6.54 3.02 15.87
CA VAL A 551 6.59 3.10 14.41
C VAL A 551 5.74 4.28 13.94
N PRO A 552 6.36 5.41 13.53
CA PRO A 552 5.60 6.58 13.09
C PRO A 552 4.92 6.31 11.74
N VAL A 553 3.72 6.86 11.56
CA VAL A 553 3.01 6.88 10.28
C VAL A 553 3.45 8.13 9.53
N VAL A 554 4.10 7.95 8.39
CA VAL A 554 4.73 9.04 7.63
C VAL A 554 4.01 9.38 6.33
N GLY A 555 3.02 8.60 5.97
CA GLY A 555 2.23 8.82 4.76
C GLY A 555 1.07 7.85 4.68
N GLY A 556 0.29 8.00 3.65
CA GLY A 556 -0.82 7.09 3.35
C GLY A 556 -1.81 7.68 2.37
N ASN A 557 -2.80 6.87 2.04
CA ASN A 557 -3.92 7.22 1.17
C ASN A 557 -5.21 6.63 1.74
N VAL A 558 -6.34 7.21 1.39
CA VAL A 558 -7.68 6.69 1.73
C VAL A 558 -8.46 6.48 0.46
N SER A 559 -8.89 5.24 0.24
CA SER A 559 -9.74 4.83 -0.86
C SER A 559 -11.08 4.37 -0.30
N LEU A 560 -12.12 5.14 -0.53
CA LEU A 560 -13.49 4.83 -0.12
C LEU A 560 -14.36 4.49 -1.32
N TYR A 561 -15.61 4.11 -1.04
CA TYR A 561 -16.60 3.70 -2.06
C TYR A 561 -16.17 2.45 -2.86
N ASN A 562 -15.30 1.60 -2.27
CA ASN A 562 -14.94 0.32 -2.89
C ASN A 562 -16.11 -0.65 -2.78
N GLU A 563 -17.07 -0.48 -3.66
CA GLU A 563 -18.28 -1.29 -3.77
C GLU A 563 -18.56 -1.62 -5.23
N SER A 564 -19.06 -2.80 -5.47
CA SER A 564 -19.53 -3.31 -6.75
C SER A 564 -20.99 -3.76 -6.63
N PRO A 565 -21.67 -4.18 -7.71
CA PRO A 565 -22.99 -4.79 -7.60
C PRO A 565 -23.07 -5.99 -6.66
N GLU A 566 -21.96 -6.66 -6.39
CA GLU A 566 -21.84 -7.79 -5.44
C GLU A 566 -21.77 -7.33 -3.98
N GLY A 567 -21.52 -6.05 -3.72
CA GLY A 567 -21.46 -5.46 -2.40
C GLY A 567 -20.17 -4.67 -2.13
N ALA A 568 -20.01 -4.27 -0.85
CA ALA A 568 -18.79 -3.63 -0.38
C ALA A 568 -17.66 -4.67 -0.19
N ILE A 569 -16.43 -4.23 -0.43
CA ILE A 569 -15.26 -5.03 -0.06
C ILE A 569 -15.20 -5.24 1.46
N ASP A 570 -14.51 -6.26 1.91
CA ASP A 570 -14.09 -6.34 3.31
C ASP A 570 -13.15 -5.17 3.65
N PRO A 571 -13.14 -4.70 4.90
CA PRO A 571 -12.16 -3.71 5.36
C PRO A 571 -10.74 -4.15 5.04
N THR A 572 -10.01 -3.33 4.28
CA THR A 572 -8.66 -3.68 3.84
C THR A 572 -7.71 -2.50 4.07
N PRO A 573 -7.35 -2.22 5.33
CA PRO A 573 -6.35 -1.20 5.67
C PRO A 573 -4.93 -1.73 5.41
N THR A 574 -4.50 -1.70 4.16
CA THR A 574 -3.16 -2.16 3.75
C THR A 574 -2.07 -1.37 4.45
N VAL A 575 -1.13 -2.07 5.04
CA VAL A 575 0.02 -1.51 5.74
C VAL A 575 1.30 -1.81 4.95
N SER A 576 2.23 -0.86 4.97
CA SER A 576 3.59 -1.08 4.47
C SER A 576 4.58 -0.48 5.46
N ILE A 577 5.56 -1.27 5.89
CA ILE A 577 6.59 -0.82 6.82
C ILE A 577 7.96 -0.91 6.18
N ALA A 578 8.66 0.23 6.14
CA ALA A 578 10.06 0.28 5.74
C ALA A 578 10.97 -0.02 6.93
N GLY A 579 12.09 -0.66 6.64
CA GLY A 579 13.10 -1.03 7.63
C GLY A 579 14.53 -0.91 7.11
N VAL A 580 15.49 -1.18 7.99
CA VAL A 580 16.92 -1.19 7.66
C VAL A 580 17.58 -2.43 8.25
N VAL A 581 18.48 -3.03 7.48
CA VAL A 581 19.37 -4.12 7.95
C VAL A 581 20.78 -3.58 8.13
N ASP A 582 21.42 -3.89 9.26
CA ASP A 582 22.73 -3.28 9.59
C ASP A 582 23.85 -3.75 8.66
N ARG A 583 23.86 -5.04 8.30
CA ARG A 583 24.90 -5.70 7.51
C ARG A 583 24.32 -6.78 6.61
N LEU A 584 25.02 -7.10 5.52
CA LEU A 584 24.60 -8.12 4.56
C LEU A 584 24.49 -9.51 5.21
N GLU A 585 25.38 -9.87 6.11
CA GLU A 585 25.35 -11.13 6.85
C GLU A 585 24.17 -11.28 7.83
N HIS A 586 23.44 -10.20 8.09
CA HIS A 586 22.22 -10.21 8.90
C HIS A 586 20.95 -10.39 8.07
N VAL A 587 21.06 -10.42 6.74
CA VAL A 587 19.92 -10.67 5.86
C VAL A 587 19.58 -12.16 5.88
N THR A 588 18.32 -12.48 6.18
CA THR A 588 17.84 -13.87 6.31
C THR A 588 16.64 -14.11 5.41
N THR A 589 16.51 -15.31 4.89
CA THR A 589 15.37 -15.77 4.06
C THR A 589 14.53 -16.78 4.84
N GLN A 590 13.34 -17.08 4.34
CA GLN A 590 12.51 -18.16 4.89
C GLN A 590 13.01 -19.58 4.56
N PHE A 591 13.89 -19.73 3.56
CA PHE A 591 14.25 -21.04 3.03
C PHE A 591 15.36 -21.73 3.83
N VAL A 592 15.20 -23.01 4.20
CA VAL A 592 16.26 -23.87 4.71
C VAL A 592 17.39 -23.98 3.68
N LYS A 593 18.64 -24.25 4.13
CA LYS A 593 19.84 -24.16 3.30
C LYS A 593 20.52 -25.51 3.05
N THR A 594 20.66 -26.32 4.07
CA THR A 594 21.49 -27.54 4.03
C THR A 594 20.63 -28.80 4.17
N GLY A 595 19.50 -28.73 4.88
CA GLY A 595 18.63 -29.86 5.13
C GLY A 595 19.11 -30.72 6.31
N ASP A 596 19.74 -30.07 7.31
CA ASP A 596 20.10 -30.63 8.61
C ASP A 596 19.84 -29.62 9.74
N GLU A 597 19.12 -28.53 9.42
CA GLU A 597 18.76 -27.51 10.39
C GLU A 597 17.65 -27.99 11.32
N ALA A 598 17.78 -27.67 12.59
CA ALA A 598 16.73 -27.89 13.58
C ALA A 598 15.65 -26.80 13.46
N LEU A 599 14.41 -27.21 13.41
CA LEU A 599 13.26 -26.32 13.29
C LEU A 599 12.66 -26.04 14.67
N PHE A 600 12.71 -24.78 15.09
CA PHE A 600 12.13 -24.32 16.35
C PHE A 600 10.90 -23.47 16.08
N LEU A 601 9.76 -23.82 16.70
CA LEU A 601 8.58 -22.98 16.79
C LEU A 601 8.74 -22.05 17.98
N LEU A 602 8.69 -20.75 17.73
CA LEU A 602 8.75 -19.69 18.74
C LEU A 602 7.38 -19.05 18.94
N GLY A 603 7.18 -18.45 20.12
CA GLY A 603 5.99 -17.65 20.46
C GLY A 603 4.87 -18.45 21.08
N GLY A 604 3.63 -17.95 20.93
CA GLY A 604 2.43 -18.51 21.56
C GLY A 604 1.99 -19.87 21.00
N TRP A 605 1.10 -20.53 21.74
CA TRP A 605 0.55 -21.82 21.31
C TRP A 605 -0.71 -21.61 20.49
N PRO A 606 -0.89 -22.32 19.35
CA PRO A 606 -2.08 -22.20 18.53
C PRO A 606 -3.31 -22.74 19.30
N HIS A 607 -4.36 -21.95 19.33
CA HIS A 607 -5.61 -22.31 20.02
C HIS A 607 -6.85 -21.68 19.35
N GLU A 608 -6.68 -21.02 18.21
CA GLU A 608 -7.71 -20.27 17.52
C GLU A 608 -7.79 -20.70 16.05
N LEU A 609 -9.01 -20.78 15.53
CA LEU A 609 -9.30 -20.99 14.11
C LEU A 609 -10.04 -19.81 13.48
N GLY A 610 -10.53 -18.87 14.31
CA GLY A 610 -11.34 -17.74 13.85
C GLY A 610 -10.66 -16.97 12.74
N GLY A 611 -11.40 -16.70 11.66
CA GLY A 611 -10.92 -15.98 10.50
C GLY A 611 -9.93 -16.72 9.60
N SER A 612 -9.44 -17.89 9.98
CA SER A 612 -8.36 -18.59 9.27
C SER A 612 -8.73 -18.98 7.83
N TYR A 613 -7.71 -19.07 6.98
CA TYR A 613 -7.85 -19.63 5.63
C TYR A 613 -8.25 -21.10 5.64
N PHE A 614 -7.86 -21.86 6.69
CA PHE A 614 -8.35 -23.23 6.88
C PHE A 614 -9.88 -23.28 6.92
N LEU A 615 -10.53 -22.41 7.71
CA LEU A 615 -12.00 -22.34 7.76
C LEU A 615 -12.59 -21.95 6.40
N GLY A 616 -11.96 -21.00 5.71
CA GLY A 616 -12.40 -20.57 4.37
C GLY A 616 -12.31 -21.68 3.34
N VAL A 617 -11.15 -22.28 3.22
CA VAL A 617 -10.84 -23.24 2.15
C VAL A 617 -11.50 -24.60 2.40
N ARG A 618 -11.47 -25.09 3.66
CA ARG A 618 -12.00 -26.43 3.99
C ARG A 618 -13.49 -26.45 4.26
N HIS A 619 -14.03 -25.36 4.82
CA HIS A 619 -15.41 -25.33 5.32
C HIS A 619 -16.26 -24.24 4.68
N ASN A 620 -15.69 -23.40 3.80
CA ASN A 620 -16.34 -22.23 3.22
C ASN A 620 -16.93 -21.27 4.29
N LEU A 621 -16.18 -21.06 5.38
CA LEU A 621 -16.59 -20.23 6.52
C LEU A 621 -15.68 -19.00 6.65
N LYS A 622 -16.31 -17.84 6.89
CA LYS A 622 -15.66 -16.60 7.33
C LYS A 622 -16.32 -16.20 8.65
N THR A 623 -15.81 -16.74 9.76
CA THR A 623 -16.41 -16.63 11.09
C THR A 623 -15.36 -16.86 12.19
N GLY A 624 -15.75 -16.69 13.45
CA GLY A 624 -14.86 -16.66 14.60
C GLY A 624 -14.27 -15.26 14.80
N ASP A 625 -13.67 -15.01 15.96
CA ASP A 625 -12.94 -13.75 16.20
C ASP A 625 -11.59 -13.79 15.50
N ALA A 626 -11.04 -12.63 15.13
CA ALA A 626 -9.66 -12.52 14.68
C ALA A 626 -8.71 -13.01 15.81
N PRO A 627 -7.55 -13.61 15.48
CA PRO A 627 -6.64 -14.15 16.49
C PRO A 627 -6.23 -13.10 17.54
N ALA A 628 -6.09 -13.53 18.80
CA ALA A 628 -5.64 -12.67 19.89
C ALA A 628 -4.18 -12.22 19.70
N ILE A 629 -3.84 -11.07 20.23
CA ILE A 629 -2.50 -10.48 20.16
C ILE A 629 -1.98 -10.13 21.56
N ASP A 630 -0.66 -10.12 21.70
CA ASP A 630 0.05 -9.63 22.88
C ASP A 630 1.27 -8.82 22.44
N PHE A 631 1.19 -7.50 22.52
CA PHE A 631 2.25 -6.59 22.08
C PHE A 631 3.59 -6.81 22.78
N GLU A 632 3.59 -7.15 24.07
CA GLU A 632 4.82 -7.37 24.83
C GLU A 632 5.48 -8.71 24.46
N ALA A 633 4.70 -9.75 24.22
CA ALA A 633 5.21 -11.01 23.69
C ALA A 633 5.79 -10.83 22.28
N GLU A 634 5.10 -10.09 21.41
CA GLU A 634 5.57 -9.78 20.04
C GLU A 634 6.90 -9.01 20.05
N LYS A 635 7.04 -7.97 20.91
CA LYS A 635 8.30 -7.23 21.04
C LYS A 635 9.48 -8.12 21.46
N LYS A 636 9.25 -9.01 22.44
CA LYS A 636 10.27 -9.96 22.88
C LYS A 636 10.65 -10.91 21.75
N LEU A 637 9.66 -11.43 21.03
CA LEU A 637 9.84 -12.35 19.91
C LEU A 637 10.66 -11.69 18.79
N HIS A 638 10.28 -10.50 18.32
CA HIS A 638 10.98 -9.78 17.25
C HIS A 638 12.43 -9.45 17.64
N ASN A 639 12.66 -9.00 18.87
CA ASN A 639 14.00 -8.69 19.36
C ASN A 639 14.87 -9.95 19.43
N PHE A 640 14.29 -11.07 19.93
CA PHE A 640 14.99 -12.34 20.02
C PHE A 640 15.38 -12.88 18.63
N VAL A 641 14.45 -12.88 17.67
CA VAL A 641 14.72 -13.34 16.29
C VAL A 641 15.86 -12.56 15.66
N ARG A 642 15.82 -11.22 15.68
CA ARG A 642 16.89 -10.36 15.17
C ARG A 642 18.24 -10.64 15.86
N ALA A 643 18.23 -10.84 17.19
CA ALA A 643 19.44 -11.16 17.92
C ALA A 643 20.04 -12.52 17.50
N GLN A 644 19.20 -13.55 17.27
CA GLN A 644 19.69 -14.87 16.83
C GLN A 644 20.22 -14.81 15.38
N ILE A 645 19.60 -14.06 14.49
CA ILE A 645 20.09 -13.82 13.13
C ILE A 645 21.46 -13.13 13.19
N ARG A 646 21.62 -12.07 13.98
CA ARG A 646 22.88 -11.33 14.13
C ARG A 646 24.04 -12.18 14.67
N THR A 647 23.74 -13.17 15.47
CA THR A 647 24.76 -14.10 15.99
C THR A 647 25.14 -15.19 14.99
N GLY A 648 24.49 -15.25 13.82
CA GLY A 648 24.71 -16.26 12.80
C GLY A 648 24.25 -17.68 13.18
N ARG A 649 23.41 -17.82 14.22
CA ARG A 649 22.88 -19.10 14.69
C ARG A 649 21.72 -19.61 13.84
N VAL A 650 20.98 -18.70 13.27
CA VAL A 650 19.79 -18.93 12.44
C VAL A 650 20.15 -18.74 10.97
N VAL A 651 19.70 -19.63 10.11
CA VAL A 651 19.93 -19.59 8.66
C VAL A 651 18.66 -19.31 7.87
N ALA A 652 17.49 -19.58 8.49
CA ALA A 652 16.20 -19.23 7.91
C ALA A 652 15.22 -18.86 9.04
N ALA A 653 14.33 -17.93 8.74
CA ALA A 653 13.25 -17.49 9.63
C ALA A 653 12.01 -17.25 8.79
N HIS A 654 10.84 -17.63 9.29
CA HIS A 654 9.55 -17.43 8.63
C HIS A 654 8.45 -17.27 9.67
N ASP A 655 7.57 -16.31 9.49
CA ASP A 655 6.44 -16.14 10.38
C ASP A 655 5.31 -17.14 10.05
N LEU A 656 4.37 -17.31 10.96
CA LEU A 656 3.18 -18.12 10.73
C LEU A 656 2.01 -17.18 10.44
N SER A 657 1.55 -17.21 9.21
CA SER A 657 0.41 -16.45 8.72
C SER A 657 -0.65 -17.39 8.11
N GLU A 658 -1.12 -17.13 6.89
CA GLU A 658 -2.18 -17.86 6.22
C GLU A 658 -1.88 -19.37 6.11
N GLY A 659 -2.80 -20.19 6.63
CA GLY A 659 -2.70 -21.65 6.61
C GLY A 659 -1.88 -22.26 7.75
N GLY A 660 -1.28 -21.47 8.62
CA GLY A 660 -0.66 -21.87 9.87
C GLY A 660 0.62 -22.70 9.73
N LEU A 661 0.89 -23.56 10.73
CA LEU A 661 2.18 -24.24 10.91
C LEU A 661 2.61 -25.10 9.73
N LEU A 662 1.72 -25.96 9.20
CA LEU A 662 2.12 -26.88 8.13
C LEU A 662 2.37 -26.16 6.80
N VAL A 663 1.64 -25.09 6.52
CA VAL A 663 1.88 -24.25 5.34
C VAL A 663 3.23 -23.58 5.49
N ALA A 664 3.49 -22.87 6.58
CA ALA A 664 4.74 -22.15 6.82
C ALA A 664 5.97 -23.07 6.75
N VAL A 665 5.94 -24.25 7.42
CA VAL A 665 7.04 -25.23 7.27
C VAL A 665 7.20 -25.66 5.82
N THR A 666 6.10 -25.94 5.12
CA THR A 666 6.19 -26.40 3.72
C THR A 666 6.82 -25.35 2.81
N GLU A 667 6.49 -24.07 2.99
CA GLU A 667 7.09 -22.96 2.25
C GLU A 667 8.59 -22.81 2.53
N MET A 668 9.01 -23.01 3.77
CA MET A 668 10.44 -23.02 4.13
C MET A 668 11.25 -24.11 3.38
N LEU A 669 10.59 -25.22 2.99
CA LEU A 669 11.23 -26.33 2.26
C LEU A 669 11.39 -26.05 0.75
N PHE A 670 10.79 -25.01 0.19
CA PHE A 670 10.73 -24.73 -1.25
C PHE A 670 11.79 -23.75 -1.72
N ALA A 671 13.06 -23.98 -1.40
CA ALA A 671 14.15 -23.16 -1.94
C ALA A 671 14.18 -23.22 -3.47
N ASP A 672 14.65 -22.14 -4.13
CA ASP A 672 14.62 -22.02 -5.60
C ASP A 672 15.31 -23.18 -6.34
N HIS A 673 16.47 -23.61 -5.82
CA HIS A 673 17.30 -24.64 -6.44
C HIS A 673 16.94 -26.06 -6.03
N LYS A 674 16.16 -26.24 -4.92
CA LYS A 674 15.90 -27.57 -4.36
C LYS A 674 14.64 -27.55 -3.52
N THR A 675 13.90 -28.67 -3.54
CA THR A 675 12.88 -28.98 -2.56
C THR A 675 13.52 -29.84 -1.46
N PHE A 676 13.50 -29.35 -0.24
CA PHE A 676 13.91 -30.09 0.95
C PHE A 676 12.74 -30.87 1.52
N GLY A 677 13.00 -31.72 2.51
CA GLY A 677 12.00 -32.34 3.36
C GLY A 677 12.14 -31.90 4.80
N ALA A 678 11.29 -32.44 5.66
CA ALA A 678 11.40 -32.30 7.11
C ALA A 678 10.79 -33.48 7.83
N GLU A 679 11.35 -33.82 8.99
CA GLU A 679 10.72 -34.69 9.96
C GLU A 679 10.29 -33.88 11.17
N LEU A 680 8.97 -33.73 11.36
CA LEU A 680 8.37 -32.98 12.46
C LEU A 680 7.84 -33.92 13.53
N ASP A 681 8.13 -33.63 14.79
CA ASP A 681 7.50 -34.25 15.96
C ASP A 681 6.72 -33.19 16.75
N LEU A 682 5.43 -33.14 16.54
CA LEU A 682 4.55 -32.15 17.15
C LEU A 682 3.97 -32.59 18.51
N ARG A 683 4.39 -33.75 19.06
CA ARG A 683 3.92 -34.19 20.36
C ARG A 683 4.36 -33.26 21.49
N ALA A 684 5.58 -32.73 21.42
CA ALA A 684 6.08 -31.77 22.39
C ALA A 684 5.31 -30.43 22.32
N ALA A 685 5.02 -29.92 21.10
CA ALA A 685 4.21 -28.74 20.91
C ALA A 685 2.78 -28.90 21.44
N ALA A 686 2.16 -30.05 21.19
CA ALA A 686 0.84 -30.38 21.71
C ALA A 686 0.82 -30.47 23.24
N ALA A 687 1.85 -31.10 23.85
CA ALA A 687 1.99 -31.20 25.30
C ALA A 687 2.15 -29.81 25.95
N ALA A 688 2.94 -28.94 25.35
CA ALA A 688 3.11 -27.56 25.81
C ALA A 688 1.81 -26.73 25.70
N ALA A 689 1.04 -26.87 24.62
CA ALA A 689 -0.27 -26.25 24.47
C ALA A 689 -1.26 -26.71 25.58
N LYS A 690 -1.30 -28.01 25.88
CA LYS A 690 -2.10 -28.53 26.98
C LYS A 690 -1.66 -28.01 28.34
N ALA A 691 -0.35 -27.95 28.60
CA ALA A 691 0.19 -27.42 29.85
C ALA A 691 -0.16 -25.92 30.04
N ALA A 692 -0.30 -25.16 28.96
CA ALA A 692 -0.76 -23.77 28.94
C ALA A 692 -2.29 -23.63 29.12
N GLY A 693 -3.03 -24.74 29.35
CA GLY A 693 -4.49 -24.75 29.59
C GLY A 693 -5.32 -24.46 28.31
N LYS A 694 -4.75 -24.66 27.14
CA LYS A 694 -5.43 -24.46 25.85
C LYS A 694 -6.18 -25.72 25.40
N THR A 695 -7.34 -25.55 24.79
CA THR A 695 -8.07 -26.65 24.14
C THR A 695 -7.21 -27.16 22.98
N PHE A 696 -7.02 -28.48 22.96
CA PHE A 696 -6.20 -29.11 21.93
C PHE A 696 -7.08 -29.70 20.83
N ARG A 697 -6.85 -29.25 19.61
CA ARG A 697 -7.42 -29.79 18.38
C ARG A 697 -6.31 -29.91 17.33
N LEU A 698 -6.38 -30.94 16.48
CA LEU A 698 -5.38 -31.16 15.42
C LEU A 698 -5.45 -30.06 14.34
N ASP A 699 -6.66 -29.66 13.93
CA ASP A 699 -6.86 -28.60 12.98
C ASP A 699 -6.26 -27.28 13.47
N THR A 700 -6.45 -26.96 14.74
CA THR A 700 -5.88 -25.72 15.33
C THR A 700 -4.36 -25.78 15.44
N LEU A 701 -3.79 -26.94 15.85
CA LEU A 701 -2.34 -27.10 15.92
C LEU A 701 -1.66 -26.92 14.56
N LEU A 702 -2.25 -27.49 13.50
CA LEU A 702 -1.64 -27.60 12.18
C LEU A 702 -1.92 -26.39 11.27
N PHE A 703 -3.14 -25.85 11.37
CA PHE A 703 -3.66 -24.84 10.44
C PHE A 703 -4.23 -23.60 11.13
N GLY A 704 -4.14 -23.50 12.46
CA GLY A 704 -4.51 -22.31 13.21
C GLY A 704 -3.52 -21.18 12.94
N GLU A 705 -4.06 -19.97 12.83
CA GLU A 705 -3.32 -18.74 12.46
C GLU A 705 -3.15 -17.80 13.66
N SER A 706 -3.01 -18.37 14.88
CA SER A 706 -2.74 -17.58 16.10
C SER A 706 -1.47 -16.76 15.94
N GLN A 707 -1.52 -15.51 16.39
CA GLN A 707 -0.47 -14.53 16.17
C GLN A 707 0.77 -14.73 17.04
N GLY A 708 1.86 -13.99 16.75
CA GLY A 708 3.08 -14.00 17.55
C GLY A 708 3.86 -15.31 17.45
N ARG A 709 3.96 -15.91 16.26
CA ARG A 709 4.66 -17.18 16.05
C ARG A 709 5.63 -17.09 14.87
N ILE A 710 6.83 -17.63 15.04
CA ILE A 710 7.89 -17.68 14.03
C ILE A 710 8.56 -19.05 14.05
N ILE A 711 8.90 -19.59 12.89
CA ILE A 711 9.74 -20.77 12.76
C ILE A 711 11.17 -20.31 12.45
N LEU A 712 12.13 -20.84 13.22
CA LEU A 712 13.55 -20.63 12.96
C LEU A 712 14.22 -21.95 12.56
N ALA A 713 15.00 -21.89 11.49
CA ALA A 713 15.96 -22.95 11.15
C ALA A 713 17.31 -22.65 11.80
N VAL A 714 17.65 -23.42 12.82
CA VAL A 714 18.82 -23.24 13.68
C VAL A 714 19.91 -24.23 13.27
N LYS A 715 21.17 -23.77 13.18
CA LYS A 715 22.29 -24.64 12.85
C LYS A 715 22.49 -25.73 13.91
N PRO A 716 22.91 -26.95 13.52
CA PRO A 716 22.99 -28.12 14.43
C PRO A 716 23.84 -27.87 15.69
N GLU A 717 24.94 -27.12 15.57
CA GLU A 717 25.86 -26.86 16.69
C GLU A 717 25.23 -25.98 17.80
N TYR A 718 24.15 -25.26 17.53
CA TYR A 718 23.49 -24.38 18.53
C TYR A 718 22.24 -24.97 19.15
N VAL A 719 21.72 -26.08 18.66
CA VAL A 719 20.44 -26.70 19.07
C VAL A 719 20.34 -26.90 20.58
N ARG A 720 21.41 -27.42 21.21
CA ARG A 720 21.44 -27.72 22.66
C ARG A 720 21.23 -26.47 23.53
N ASN A 721 21.77 -25.34 23.11
CA ASN A 721 21.78 -24.10 23.92
C ASN A 721 20.66 -23.13 23.53
N PHE A 722 19.99 -23.37 22.40
CA PHE A 722 18.95 -22.48 21.86
C PHE A 722 17.75 -22.29 22.81
N PRO A 723 17.16 -23.38 23.41
CA PRO A 723 16.05 -23.23 24.35
C PRO A 723 16.38 -22.35 25.56
N LYS A 724 17.59 -22.46 26.11
CA LYS A 724 18.04 -21.61 27.24
C LYS A 724 18.15 -20.14 26.85
N ALA A 725 18.59 -19.86 25.62
CA ALA A 725 18.66 -18.48 25.11
C ALA A 725 17.25 -17.89 24.93
N ALA A 726 16.30 -18.69 24.46
CA ALA A 726 14.90 -18.27 24.31
C ALA A 726 14.24 -18.01 25.67
N GLU A 727 14.42 -18.93 26.62
CA GLU A 727 13.93 -18.80 27.99
C GLU A 727 14.46 -17.52 28.68
N ALA A 728 15.76 -17.25 28.56
CA ALA A 728 16.39 -16.05 29.09
C ALA A 728 15.82 -14.76 28.48
N ALA A 729 15.34 -14.80 27.23
CA ALA A 729 14.66 -13.70 26.55
C ALA A 729 13.15 -13.64 26.86
N GLY A 730 12.62 -14.60 27.59
CA GLY A 730 11.18 -14.74 27.87
C GLY A 730 10.35 -15.07 26.62
N VAL A 731 10.95 -15.81 25.68
CA VAL A 731 10.30 -16.27 24.44
C VAL A 731 10.08 -17.78 24.52
N PRO A 732 8.82 -18.27 24.46
CA PRO A 732 8.55 -19.69 24.34
C PRO A 732 9.20 -20.25 23.08
N ALA A 733 9.88 -21.39 23.19
CA ALA A 733 10.51 -22.05 22.06
C ALA A 733 10.42 -23.57 22.21
N VAL A 734 9.98 -24.26 21.17
CA VAL A 734 9.89 -25.71 21.11
C VAL A 734 10.56 -26.23 19.87
N LEU A 735 11.45 -27.21 20.01
CA LEU A 735 11.96 -27.99 18.89
C LEU A 735 10.82 -28.84 18.31
N ILE A 736 10.48 -28.54 17.05
CA ILE A 736 9.38 -29.21 16.33
C ILE A 736 9.88 -30.25 15.32
N GLY A 737 11.18 -30.28 15.03
CA GLY A 737 11.75 -31.23 14.09
C GLY A 737 13.05 -30.74 13.46
N GLU A 738 13.39 -31.36 12.34
CA GLU A 738 14.62 -31.16 11.61
C GLU A 738 14.35 -31.15 10.10
N ALA A 739 14.98 -30.22 9.36
CA ALA A 739 14.99 -30.25 7.90
C ALA A 739 15.76 -31.46 7.38
N GLN A 740 15.36 -31.99 6.22
CA GLN A 740 15.94 -33.20 5.62
C GLN A 740 16.35 -32.92 4.17
N GLY A 741 17.46 -33.53 3.76
CA GLY A 741 17.93 -33.45 2.37
C GLY A 741 17.03 -34.18 1.37
N GLU A 742 16.28 -35.19 1.82
CA GLU A 742 15.28 -35.94 1.04
C GLU A 742 13.95 -35.18 1.04
N ALA A 743 13.34 -34.99 -0.12
CA ALA A 743 12.12 -34.20 -0.30
C ALA A 743 10.85 -34.94 0.17
N ILE A 744 10.77 -35.22 1.46
CA ILE A 744 9.62 -35.85 2.13
C ILE A 744 9.27 -35.01 3.36
N LEU A 745 8.04 -34.55 3.47
CA LEU A 745 7.50 -33.99 4.72
C LEU A 745 6.87 -35.14 5.52
N LYS A 746 7.45 -35.40 6.68
CA LYS A 746 6.94 -36.43 7.66
C LYS A 746 6.53 -35.69 8.93
N VAL A 747 5.33 -35.95 9.42
CA VAL A 747 4.77 -35.32 10.63
C VAL A 747 4.28 -36.39 11.58
N VAL A 748 4.81 -36.39 12.81
CA VAL A 748 4.38 -37.23 13.93
C VAL A 748 3.49 -36.38 14.84
N LEU A 749 2.27 -36.85 15.04
CA LEU A 749 1.23 -36.21 15.83
C LEU A 749 0.90 -36.98 17.10
N PRO A 750 0.36 -36.34 18.14
CA PRO A 750 -0.19 -37.08 19.29
C PRO A 750 -1.29 -38.02 18.82
N ALA A 751 -1.25 -39.27 19.34
CA ALA A 751 -2.32 -40.24 19.14
C ALA A 751 -2.68 -40.89 20.49
N ALA A 752 -3.72 -41.72 20.52
CA ALA A 752 -4.09 -42.51 21.69
C ALA A 752 -3.04 -43.57 22.04
N SER A 753 -2.16 -43.95 21.09
CA SER A 753 -1.04 -44.90 21.30
C SER A 753 0.30 -44.13 21.46
N GLU A 754 1.27 -44.69 22.19
CA GLU A 754 2.61 -44.13 22.42
C GLU A 754 3.40 -43.89 21.13
N SER A 755 3.13 -44.63 20.03
CA SER A 755 3.79 -44.48 18.74
C SER A 755 3.40 -43.25 17.96
N GLY A 756 2.31 -42.57 18.34
CA GLY A 756 1.80 -41.41 17.60
C GLY A 756 1.19 -41.74 16.22
N LEU A 757 0.54 -40.74 15.62
CA LEU A 757 0.05 -40.82 14.24
C LEU A 757 1.09 -40.19 13.31
N THR A 758 1.57 -40.95 12.32
CA THR A 758 2.54 -40.47 11.34
C THR A 758 1.88 -40.24 10.00
N ILE A 759 2.08 -39.03 9.43
CA ILE A 759 1.59 -38.64 8.10
C ILE A 759 2.78 -38.20 7.25
N THR A 760 2.78 -38.60 5.98
CA THR A 760 3.85 -38.23 5.03
C THR A 760 3.29 -37.67 3.74
N TRP A 761 4.02 -36.71 3.16
CA TRP A 761 3.76 -36.17 1.84
C TRP A 761 5.05 -36.12 1.01
N PRO A 762 5.02 -36.56 -0.27
CA PRO A 762 6.13 -36.31 -1.19
C PRO A 762 6.31 -34.82 -1.42
N GLY A 763 7.49 -34.26 -1.18
CA GLY A 763 7.78 -32.84 -1.32
C GLY A 763 7.57 -32.32 -2.74
N GLY A 764 7.85 -33.15 -3.76
CA GLY A 764 7.55 -32.83 -5.16
C GLY A 764 6.07 -32.57 -5.43
N LYS A 765 5.17 -33.36 -4.78
CA LYS A 765 3.72 -33.15 -4.89
C LYS A 765 3.26 -31.86 -4.22
N LEU A 766 3.81 -31.57 -3.04
CA LEU A 766 3.51 -30.32 -2.32
C LEU A 766 3.95 -29.11 -3.17
N ARG A 767 5.20 -29.14 -3.68
CA ARG A 767 5.72 -28.06 -4.53
C ARG A 767 4.94 -27.87 -5.83
N GLU A 768 4.58 -28.97 -6.52
CA GLU A 768 3.74 -28.93 -7.72
C GLU A 768 2.39 -28.27 -7.43
N THR A 769 1.73 -28.65 -6.33
CA THR A 769 0.44 -28.08 -5.93
C THR A 769 0.56 -26.59 -5.69
N TRP A 770 1.55 -26.16 -4.91
CA TRP A 770 1.80 -24.78 -4.54
C TRP A 770 2.18 -23.92 -5.77
N SER A 771 3.10 -24.40 -6.62
CA SER A 771 3.65 -23.58 -7.73
C SER A 771 2.75 -23.54 -8.98
N SER A 772 1.81 -24.48 -9.13
CA SER A 772 1.01 -24.58 -10.35
C SER A 772 -0.39 -23.97 -10.26
N ALA A 773 -0.85 -23.58 -9.07
CA ALA A 773 -2.23 -23.16 -8.86
C ALA A 773 -2.59 -21.90 -9.70
N ILE A 774 -1.84 -20.81 -9.57
CA ILE A 774 -2.06 -19.59 -10.35
C ILE A 774 -1.79 -19.83 -11.85
N PRO A 775 -0.64 -20.41 -12.27
CA PRO A 775 -0.41 -20.71 -13.68
C PRO A 775 -1.52 -21.53 -14.34
N LYS A 776 -2.03 -22.55 -13.69
CA LYS A 776 -3.14 -23.36 -14.21
C LYS A 776 -4.42 -22.55 -14.37
N ALA A 777 -4.80 -21.78 -13.37
CA ALA A 777 -5.99 -20.93 -13.44
C ALA A 777 -5.87 -19.90 -14.60
N MET A 778 -4.68 -19.33 -14.81
CA MET A 778 -4.45 -18.32 -15.85
C MET A 778 -4.24 -18.89 -17.26
N ALA A 779 -3.94 -20.18 -17.40
CA ALA A 779 -3.78 -20.84 -18.71
C ALA A 779 -5.12 -21.16 -19.39
N THR A 780 -6.21 -21.26 -18.63
CA THR A 780 -7.56 -21.60 -19.13
C THR A 780 -8.36 -20.39 -19.61
N SER A 781 -7.77 -19.20 -19.59
CA SER A 781 -8.44 -17.93 -19.92
C SER A 781 -8.18 -17.46 -21.36
#